data_392b5b6ad01404b5baae02eaa55b20dc
#
_entry.id   392b5b6ad01404b5baae02eaa55b20dc
#
_cell.length_a   1.000
_cell.length_b   1.000
_cell.length_c   1.000
_cell.angle_alpha   90.00
_cell.angle_beta   90.00
_cell.angle_gamma   90.00
#
_symmetry.space_group_name_H-M   'P 1'
#
loop_
_entity.id
_entity.type
_entity.pdbx_description
1 polymer ?
#
loop_
_entity_poly.entity_id
_entity_poly.type
_entity_poly.pdbx_seq_one_letter_code
_entity_poly.pdbx_strand_id
1 'polypeptide(L)'
;MVDYTIGEGMDVITTLNYYGFGDPLLLLAGICPESGLEILYGLLIFVRMYLSGVFFSWFCFEKKHTKRTAVLLGAVSYVFCEYALFGGIRHPFFLNGMMYLPLYLLGVERILQKKRYGIFSVAVCLSLISNFYFGYMNTIMMALYVVFVLFPQPQKRIREKAAILIRMIGAYLAGVMASGAIMFPVVSAYLSCSRSGEGGYTESLLQYPEWFYDNLKEGYFHTNLYVGQWTTLGFTYLAGVGVLILFLRWSRSRRERLRNWALRIGFVLLTVMLCVPLAGRVMNGFGYASNRWDYAYAMLMSYIMVVTLPMLLHLLSRRLPVWIEKTNRHLAVVAGVFASQRFWCALLSVVLLVNLEANIVDAFGRDGCTKLSEYSQIGTSAGDDQGMTQMQADSDGFYRIETPWHIGNQSLEEQYQGHNWYFSIAPGWYFDYYHQFLLNSMERKYSLRGLDSRTALNEVAATKYYVAGQEENPMVPYGYKYIGTNEAGRYVYENQNFLPLGYTVSGWMKKSDFELLSPIDRQEVLLQAAVLEDDDADRVSLMPSAASNLKIDTAQEACTVVSCSGITWDKNMLHVTQDGGSIELRFRGRANCETYLWFNEFQVKWAAAQYQVGSVTAAGRTNQFVLMDPRKSAWYDEPSQTVNLGYSKEPVTSCVITFPKRGLYSLDEFLVVYESMDNYQTKTDVLRQDTLKNCKVETNRISGDMNLSKTKLLQLSIPYSSGWSATVNGKKAKILCSQDMYMAIELGSGRSHVELRYMTPWLKAGVGSSAAGVVIIWMMFFGVPHVRRSRKKKG
;
A
#
# COMPACT_ATOMS: atom_id res chain seq x y z
N MET A 1 14.74 -11.33 3.43
CA MET A 1 15.85 -10.47 2.92
C MET A 1 15.57 -9.06 3.39
N VAL A 2 16.50 -8.45 4.12
CA VAL A 2 16.38 -7.04 4.56
C VAL A 2 17.05 -6.14 3.54
N ASP A 3 16.36 -5.06 3.20
CA ASP A 3 16.91 -3.97 2.40
C ASP A 3 16.84 -2.67 3.20
N TYR A 4 17.97 -1.99 3.36
CA TYR A 4 18.07 -0.80 4.20
C TYR A 4 17.69 0.49 3.46
N THR A 5 17.43 0.42 2.16
CA THR A 5 16.83 1.51 1.38
C THR A 5 15.30 1.50 1.47
N ILE A 6 14.72 0.40 1.99
CA ILE A 6 13.28 0.24 2.21
C ILE A 6 12.96 0.60 3.67
N GLY A 7 12.42 1.79 3.88
CA GLY A 7 12.23 2.30 5.23
C GLY A 7 13.56 2.36 5.96
N GLU A 8 13.62 1.97 7.21
CA GLU A 8 14.88 1.91 7.96
C GLU A 8 15.52 0.50 7.97
N GLY A 9 15.12 -0.36 7.06
CA GLY A 9 15.53 -1.75 6.93
C GLY A 9 14.35 -2.70 7.07
N MET A 10 13.52 -2.81 6.02
CA MET A 10 12.37 -3.70 5.99
C MET A 10 12.65 -4.98 5.19
N ASP A 11 11.86 -6.03 5.44
CA ASP A 11 11.94 -7.27 4.67
C ASP A 11 11.29 -7.11 3.29
N VAL A 12 12.06 -7.40 2.25
CA VAL A 12 11.66 -7.25 0.84
C VAL A 12 10.43 -8.10 0.49
N ILE A 13 10.40 -9.38 0.94
CA ILE A 13 9.31 -10.30 0.58
C ILE A 13 7.98 -9.79 1.14
N THR A 14 7.98 -9.42 2.41
CA THR A 14 6.77 -9.04 3.12
C THR A 14 6.28 -7.65 2.71
N THR A 15 7.20 -6.71 2.51
CA THR A 15 6.88 -5.32 2.21
C THR A 15 6.46 -5.13 0.75
N LEU A 16 7.15 -5.77 -0.19
CA LEU A 16 6.96 -5.52 -1.61
C LEU A 16 6.00 -6.49 -2.32
N ASN A 17 5.49 -7.55 -1.66
CA ASN A 17 4.55 -8.46 -2.32
C ASN A 17 3.26 -7.76 -2.77
N TYR A 18 2.77 -6.80 -2.00
CA TYR A 18 1.61 -5.98 -2.43
C TYR A 18 1.87 -5.26 -3.76
N TYR A 19 3.11 -4.85 -4.02
CA TYR A 19 3.52 -4.16 -5.25
C TYR A 19 3.97 -5.11 -6.37
N GLY A 20 3.78 -6.43 -6.17
CA GLY A 20 4.05 -7.45 -7.18
C GLY A 20 5.36 -8.21 -7.01
N PHE A 21 6.07 -8.05 -5.87
CA PHE A 21 7.21 -8.93 -5.59
C PHE A 21 6.74 -10.38 -5.51
N GLY A 22 7.27 -11.23 -6.38
CA GLY A 22 6.83 -12.61 -6.59
C GLY A 22 6.01 -12.82 -7.87
N ASP A 23 5.64 -11.74 -8.59
CA ASP A 23 5.01 -11.85 -9.90
C ASP A 23 6.00 -12.43 -10.92
N PRO A 24 5.68 -13.58 -11.54
CA PRO A 24 6.58 -14.21 -12.51
C PRO A 24 6.97 -13.32 -13.69
N LEU A 25 6.12 -12.36 -14.07
CA LEU A 25 6.43 -11.43 -15.15
C LEU A 25 7.53 -10.43 -14.74
N LEU A 26 7.58 -10.06 -13.46
CA LEU A 26 8.62 -9.16 -12.95
C LEU A 26 9.99 -9.86 -12.83
N LEU A 27 10.05 -11.20 -12.83
CA LEU A 27 11.34 -11.90 -12.87
C LEU A 27 12.14 -11.58 -14.12
N LEU A 28 11.48 -11.11 -15.19
CA LEU A 28 12.14 -10.64 -16.40
C LEU A 28 13.02 -9.40 -16.14
N ALA A 29 12.74 -8.62 -15.09
CA ALA A 29 13.59 -7.50 -14.69
C ALA A 29 15.00 -7.96 -14.28
N GLY A 30 15.15 -9.16 -13.70
CA GLY A 30 16.45 -9.70 -13.32
C GLY A 30 17.40 -10.03 -14.48
N ILE A 31 16.91 -10.05 -15.70
CA ILE A 31 17.71 -10.28 -16.93
C ILE A 31 17.73 -9.05 -17.85
N CYS A 32 17.01 -7.99 -17.48
CA CYS A 32 16.96 -6.73 -18.22
C CYS A 32 18.08 -5.79 -17.72
N PRO A 33 18.81 -5.13 -18.63
CA PRO A 33 19.73 -4.08 -18.19
C PRO A 33 18.97 -2.92 -17.55
N GLU A 34 19.59 -2.25 -16.59
CA GLU A 34 18.99 -1.18 -15.79
C GLU A 34 18.34 -0.10 -16.66
N SER A 35 19.03 0.37 -17.68
CA SER A 35 18.53 1.36 -18.65
C SER A 35 17.29 0.91 -19.46
N GLY A 36 16.93 -0.37 -19.41
CA GLY A 36 15.77 -0.95 -20.09
C GLY A 36 14.58 -1.22 -19.17
N LEU A 37 14.73 -1.03 -17.85
CA LEU A 37 13.70 -1.43 -16.87
C LEU A 37 12.39 -0.67 -17.06
N GLU A 38 12.41 0.61 -17.34
CA GLU A 38 11.21 1.42 -17.59
C GLU A 38 10.43 0.93 -18.81
N ILE A 39 11.18 0.65 -19.91
CA ILE A 39 10.59 0.11 -21.14
C ILE A 39 9.98 -1.27 -20.86
N LEU A 40 10.71 -2.13 -20.14
CA LEU A 40 10.19 -3.45 -19.74
C LEU A 40 8.92 -3.30 -18.90
N TYR A 41 8.92 -2.40 -17.92
CA TYR A 41 7.77 -2.17 -17.04
C TYR A 41 6.53 -1.75 -17.84
N GLY A 42 6.69 -0.79 -18.75
CA GLY A 42 5.63 -0.40 -19.70
C GLY A 42 5.18 -1.55 -20.59
N LEU A 43 6.11 -2.34 -21.16
CA LEU A 43 5.80 -3.52 -21.97
C LEU A 43 4.99 -4.57 -21.18
N LEU A 44 5.32 -4.79 -19.92
CA LEU A 44 4.62 -5.73 -19.05
C LEU A 44 3.16 -5.34 -18.77
N ILE A 45 2.79 -4.05 -18.88
CA ILE A 45 1.38 -3.63 -18.85
C ILE A 45 0.63 -4.25 -20.04
N PHE A 46 1.14 -4.06 -21.24
CA PHE A 46 0.53 -4.62 -22.47
C PHE A 46 0.49 -6.14 -22.43
N VAL A 47 1.54 -6.81 -21.95
CA VAL A 47 1.57 -8.26 -21.78
C VAL A 47 0.45 -8.73 -20.84
N ARG A 48 0.24 -8.07 -19.69
CA ARG A 48 -0.84 -8.42 -18.77
C ARG A 48 -2.22 -8.18 -19.39
N MET A 49 -2.42 -7.08 -20.10
CA MET A 49 -3.66 -6.81 -20.82
C MET A 49 -3.92 -7.88 -21.88
N TYR A 50 -2.92 -8.23 -22.70
CA TYR A 50 -3.02 -9.29 -23.70
C TYR A 50 -3.38 -10.64 -23.07
N LEU A 51 -2.67 -11.04 -22.01
CA LEU A 51 -2.95 -12.29 -21.30
C LEU A 51 -4.35 -12.30 -20.69
N SER A 52 -4.84 -11.17 -20.17
CA SER A 52 -6.22 -11.05 -19.67
C SER A 52 -7.24 -11.36 -20.75
N GLY A 53 -7.04 -10.84 -21.97
CA GLY A 53 -7.89 -11.13 -23.12
C GLY A 53 -7.81 -12.60 -23.59
N VAL A 54 -6.61 -13.18 -23.62
CA VAL A 54 -6.39 -14.60 -23.96
C VAL A 54 -7.08 -15.51 -22.94
N PHE A 55 -6.91 -15.27 -21.64
CA PHE A 55 -7.50 -16.10 -20.59
C PHE A 55 -9.02 -15.95 -20.52
N PHE A 56 -9.54 -14.74 -20.74
CA PHE A 56 -10.99 -14.52 -20.92
C PHE A 56 -11.53 -15.29 -22.11
N SER A 57 -10.86 -15.24 -23.24
CA SER A 57 -11.24 -15.98 -24.45
C SER A 57 -11.24 -17.49 -24.21
N TRP A 58 -10.21 -18.00 -23.51
CA TRP A 58 -10.12 -19.41 -23.14
C TRP A 58 -11.28 -19.84 -22.24
N PHE A 59 -11.61 -19.02 -21.23
CA PHE A 59 -12.80 -19.25 -20.40
C PHE A 59 -14.09 -19.31 -21.24
N CYS A 60 -14.28 -18.39 -22.19
CA CYS A 60 -15.43 -18.36 -23.07
C CYS A 60 -15.53 -19.63 -23.96
N PHE A 61 -14.42 -20.09 -24.51
CA PHE A 61 -14.38 -21.33 -25.31
C PHE A 61 -14.63 -22.56 -24.44
N GLU A 62 -14.16 -22.62 -23.23
CA GLU A 62 -14.46 -23.71 -22.27
C GLU A 62 -15.96 -23.77 -21.97
N LYS A 63 -16.63 -22.62 -21.92
CA LYS A 63 -18.10 -22.50 -21.81
C LYS A 63 -18.84 -22.86 -23.11
N LYS A 64 -18.12 -23.31 -24.14
CA LYS A 64 -18.64 -23.70 -25.49
C LYS A 64 -19.23 -22.54 -26.28
N HIS A 65 -18.74 -21.33 -26.12
CA HIS A 65 -19.06 -20.23 -27.01
C HIS A 65 -18.26 -20.39 -28.33
N THR A 66 -18.98 -20.61 -29.42
CA THR A 66 -18.35 -20.95 -30.72
C THR A 66 -18.22 -19.76 -31.66
N LYS A 67 -18.91 -18.67 -31.43
CA LYS A 67 -18.86 -17.46 -32.25
C LYS A 67 -17.59 -16.67 -31.94
N ARG A 68 -16.52 -16.89 -32.72
CA ARG A 68 -15.19 -16.28 -32.49
C ARG A 68 -15.25 -14.75 -32.43
N THR A 69 -16.04 -14.11 -33.31
CA THR A 69 -16.20 -12.65 -33.30
C THR A 69 -16.78 -12.15 -31.98
N ALA A 70 -17.80 -12.83 -31.43
CA ALA A 70 -18.37 -12.42 -30.14
C ALA A 70 -17.38 -12.55 -28.98
N VAL A 71 -16.57 -13.63 -29.01
CA VAL A 71 -15.52 -13.82 -28.00
C VAL A 71 -14.43 -12.75 -28.13
N LEU A 72 -13.99 -12.44 -29.34
CA LEU A 72 -12.99 -11.41 -29.61
C LEU A 72 -13.46 -10.03 -29.14
N LEU A 73 -14.66 -9.60 -29.54
CA LEU A 73 -15.20 -8.30 -29.14
C LEU A 73 -15.42 -8.22 -27.62
N GLY A 74 -15.86 -9.32 -26.99
CA GLY A 74 -15.94 -9.41 -25.53
C GLY A 74 -14.59 -9.31 -24.84
N ALA A 75 -13.56 -9.96 -25.38
CA ALA A 75 -12.21 -9.88 -24.84
C ALA A 75 -11.64 -8.46 -24.96
N VAL A 76 -11.85 -7.80 -26.11
CA VAL A 76 -11.45 -6.39 -26.30
C VAL A 76 -12.20 -5.47 -25.35
N SER A 77 -13.52 -5.65 -25.18
CA SER A 77 -14.30 -4.88 -24.21
C SER A 77 -13.83 -5.09 -22.76
N TYR A 78 -13.38 -6.30 -22.41
CA TYR A 78 -12.83 -6.59 -21.09
C TYR A 78 -11.49 -5.91 -20.85
N VAL A 79 -10.58 -6.03 -21.81
CA VAL A 79 -9.18 -5.59 -21.67
C VAL A 79 -9.05 -4.05 -21.68
N PHE A 80 -9.93 -3.36 -22.39
CA PHE A 80 -9.93 -1.90 -22.52
C PHE A 80 -11.04 -1.22 -21.72
N CYS A 81 -11.50 -1.83 -20.61
CA CYS A 81 -12.34 -1.14 -19.62
C CYS A 81 -11.51 -0.11 -18.83
N GLU A 82 -12.18 0.84 -18.20
CA GLU A 82 -11.51 1.90 -17.42
C GLU A 82 -10.61 1.33 -16.32
N TYR A 83 -10.96 0.21 -15.71
CA TYR A 83 -10.10 -0.45 -14.73
C TYR A 83 -8.67 -0.71 -15.24
N ALA A 84 -8.55 -1.18 -16.48
CA ALA A 84 -7.24 -1.40 -17.07
C ALA A 84 -6.56 -0.10 -17.49
N LEU A 85 -7.34 0.83 -18.07
CA LEU A 85 -6.83 2.10 -18.60
C LEU A 85 -6.41 3.09 -17.50
N PHE A 86 -7.12 3.08 -16.36
CA PHE A 86 -6.82 3.95 -15.23
C PHE A 86 -6.00 3.23 -14.15
N GLY A 87 -6.58 2.21 -13.52
CA GLY A 87 -5.93 1.50 -12.42
C GLY A 87 -4.73 0.68 -12.85
N GLY A 88 -4.84 -0.01 -13.99
CA GLY A 88 -3.80 -0.91 -14.49
C GLY A 88 -2.57 -0.21 -15.06
N ILE A 89 -2.70 0.99 -15.59
CA ILE A 89 -1.55 1.76 -16.10
C ILE A 89 -0.81 2.42 -14.94
N ARG A 90 -1.52 2.98 -13.97
CA ARG A 90 -0.90 3.61 -12.79
C ARG A 90 -0.30 2.59 -11.82
N HIS A 91 -0.94 1.44 -11.68
CA HIS A 91 -0.53 0.36 -10.80
C HIS A 91 -0.55 -0.97 -11.57
N PRO A 92 0.48 -1.29 -12.36
CA PRO A 92 0.48 -2.46 -13.25
C PRO A 92 0.15 -3.79 -12.57
N PHE A 93 0.47 -3.93 -11.29
CA PHE A 93 0.11 -5.09 -10.49
C PHE A 93 -1.41 -5.24 -10.24
N PHE A 94 -2.24 -4.19 -10.47
CA PHE A 94 -3.70 -4.30 -10.43
C PHE A 94 -4.21 -5.20 -11.55
N LEU A 95 -3.56 -5.22 -12.70
CA LEU A 95 -3.90 -6.10 -13.82
C LEU A 95 -3.78 -7.58 -13.48
N ASN A 96 -3.02 -7.95 -12.44
CA ASN A 96 -2.92 -9.35 -11.99
C ASN A 96 -4.27 -9.90 -11.54
N GLY A 97 -5.09 -9.10 -10.84
CA GLY A 97 -6.47 -9.49 -10.49
C GLY A 97 -7.29 -9.83 -11.73
N MET A 98 -7.28 -8.91 -12.68
CA MET A 98 -7.98 -9.03 -13.95
C MET A 98 -7.46 -10.20 -14.80
N MET A 99 -6.15 -10.44 -14.82
CA MET A 99 -5.53 -11.51 -15.60
C MET A 99 -5.86 -12.91 -15.06
N TYR A 100 -5.82 -13.10 -13.74
CA TYR A 100 -5.99 -14.44 -13.14
C TYR A 100 -7.45 -14.83 -12.90
N LEU A 101 -8.40 -13.90 -12.75
CA LEU A 101 -9.81 -14.24 -12.54
C LEU A 101 -10.38 -15.18 -13.61
N PRO A 102 -10.21 -14.95 -14.92
CA PRO A 102 -10.69 -15.87 -15.94
C PRO A 102 -10.14 -17.31 -15.81
N LEU A 103 -8.89 -17.45 -15.33
CA LEU A 103 -8.28 -18.76 -15.10
C LEU A 103 -8.87 -19.48 -13.88
N TYR A 104 -9.21 -18.75 -12.81
CA TYR A 104 -9.97 -19.30 -11.68
C TYR A 104 -11.29 -19.89 -12.15
N LEU A 105 -12.05 -19.10 -12.92
CA LEU A 105 -13.36 -19.52 -13.42
C LEU A 105 -13.24 -20.66 -14.44
N LEU A 106 -12.23 -20.65 -15.29
CA LEU A 106 -11.87 -21.74 -16.19
C LEU A 106 -11.60 -23.04 -15.43
N GLY A 107 -10.83 -22.97 -14.33
CA GLY A 107 -10.54 -24.10 -13.48
C GLY A 107 -11.80 -24.71 -12.85
N VAL A 108 -12.70 -23.86 -12.32
CA VAL A 108 -14.03 -24.27 -11.82
C VAL A 108 -14.81 -25.02 -12.91
N GLU A 109 -14.91 -24.47 -14.12
CA GLU A 109 -15.62 -25.11 -15.23
C GLU A 109 -15.02 -26.47 -15.59
N ARG A 110 -13.69 -26.61 -15.59
CA ARG A 110 -13.02 -27.90 -15.85
C ARG A 110 -13.31 -28.95 -14.79
N ILE A 111 -13.37 -28.56 -13.50
CA ILE A 111 -13.78 -29.45 -12.41
C ILE A 111 -15.23 -29.91 -12.64
N LEU A 112 -16.16 -28.97 -12.96
CA LEU A 112 -17.58 -29.27 -13.23
C LEU A 112 -17.73 -30.22 -14.43
N GLN A 113 -16.91 -30.09 -15.44
CA GLN A 113 -16.89 -30.92 -16.67
C GLN A 113 -16.08 -32.19 -16.50
N LYS A 114 -15.51 -32.48 -15.33
CA LYS A 114 -14.68 -33.66 -15.03
C LYS A 114 -13.44 -33.74 -15.96
N LYS A 115 -12.91 -32.59 -16.38
CA LYS A 115 -11.67 -32.47 -17.16
C LYS A 115 -10.44 -32.38 -16.23
N ARG A 116 -9.22 -32.35 -16.79
CA ARG A 116 -8.00 -32.05 -16.03
C ARG A 116 -8.08 -30.61 -15.55
N TYR A 117 -7.82 -30.39 -14.26
CA TYR A 117 -8.05 -29.11 -13.59
C TYR A 117 -6.83 -28.55 -12.84
N GLY A 118 -5.65 -29.13 -13.03
CA GLY A 118 -4.41 -28.61 -12.43
C GLY A 118 -4.16 -27.12 -12.72
N ILE A 119 -4.66 -26.64 -13.87
CA ILE A 119 -4.62 -25.21 -14.21
C ILE A 119 -5.29 -24.32 -13.14
N PHE A 120 -6.30 -24.83 -12.42
CA PHE A 120 -6.95 -24.11 -11.34
C PHE A 120 -5.97 -23.83 -10.17
N SER A 121 -5.26 -24.89 -9.73
CA SER A 121 -4.28 -24.76 -8.65
C SER A 121 -3.10 -23.87 -9.03
N VAL A 122 -2.65 -23.96 -10.30
CA VAL A 122 -1.62 -23.07 -10.87
C VAL A 122 -2.10 -21.63 -10.87
N ALA A 123 -3.33 -21.35 -11.31
CA ALA A 123 -3.89 -20.00 -11.32
C ALA A 123 -3.98 -19.41 -9.91
N VAL A 124 -4.41 -20.22 -8.92
CA VAL A 124 -4.43 -19.82 -7.51
C VAL A 124 -3.02 -19.47 -7.01
N CYS A 125 -2.05 -20.36 -7.26
CA CYS A 125 -0.66 -20.14 -6.86
C CYS A 125 -0.11 -18.84 -7.47
N LEU A 126 -0.21 -18.70 -8.78
CA LEU A 126 0.31 -17.54 -9.51
C LEU A 126 -0.36 -16.24 -9.07
N SER A 127 -1.67 -16.23 -8.86
CA SER A 127 -2.39 -15.06 -8.38
C SER A 127 -1.92 -14.62 -7.00
N LEU A 128 -1.73 -15.56 -6.07
CA LEU A 128 -1.30 -15.27 -4.70
C LEU A 128 0.14 -14.79 -4.63
N ILE A 129 1.08 -15.45 -5.33
CA ILE A 129 2.48 -15.00 -5.33
C ILE A 129 2.67 -13.66 -6.01
N SER A 130 1.85 -13.37 -7.03
CA SER A 130 1.93 -12.09 -7.75
C SER A 130 1.40 -10.92 -6.95
N ASN A 131 0.31 -11.13 -6.21
CA ASN A 131 -0.29 -10.14 -5.31
C ASN A 131 -1.39 -10.79 -4.45
N PHE A 132 -1.15 -10.90 -3.15
CA PHE A 132 -2.09 -11.54 -2.22
C PHE A 132 -3.45 -10.85 -2.18
N TYR A 133 -3.49 -9.52 -2.28
CA TYR A 133 -4.70 -8.71 -2.17
C TYR A 133 -5.69 -9.00 -3.30
N PHE A 134 -5.22 -9.04 -4.55
CA PHE A 134 -6.07 -9.44 -5.68
C PHE A 134 -6.35 -10.94 -5.71
N GLY A 135 -5.45 -11.77 -5.17
CA GLY A 135 -5.71 -13.19 -4.93
C GLY A 135 -6.90 -13.42 -4.00
N TYR A 136 -7.00 -12.62 -2.93
CA TYR A 136 -8.14 -12.61 -2.01
C TYR A 136 -9.44 -12.21 -2.72
N MET A 137 -9.46 -11.12 -3.48
CA MET A 137 -10.62 -10.67 -4.26
C MET A 137 -11.07 -11.73 -5.28
N ASN A 138 -10.13 -12.31 -6.02
CA ASN A 138 -10.41 -13.38 -6.98
C ASN A 138 -11.03 -14.61 -6.30
N THR A 139 -10.62 -14.91 -5.08
CA THR A 139 -11.19 -16.03 -4.30
C THR A 139 -12.66 -15.77 -3.95
N ILE A 140 -13.01 -14.57 -3.50
CA ILE A 140 -14.40 -14.19 -3.23
C ILE A 140 -15.24 -14.27 -4.51
N MET A 141 -14.74 -13.69 -5.61
CA MET A 141 -15.45 -13.71 -6.89
C MET A 141 -15.62 -15.13 -7.45
N MET A 142 -14.62 -15.98 -7.30
CA MET A 142 -14.72 -17.40 -7.63
C MET A 142 -15.78 -18.10 -6.76
N ALA A 143 -15.81 -17.84 -5.45
CA ALA A 143 -16.79 -18.44 -4.55
C ALA A 143 -18.21 -18.03 -4.95
N LEU A 144 -18.46 -16.77 -5.26
CA LEU A 144 -19.71 -16.28 -5.81
C LEU A 144 -20.06 -17.01 -7.12
N TYR A 145 -19.09 -17.12 -8.04
CA TYR A 145 -19.30 -17.84 -9.30
C TYR A 145 -19.70 -19.31 -9.07
N VAL A 146 -19.04 -20.01 -8.14
CA VAL A 146 -19.35 -21.42 -7.79
C VAL A 146 -20.79 -21.54 -7.32
N VAL A 147 -21.30 -20.59 -6.53
CA VAL A 147 -22.71 -20.58 -6.12
C VAL A 147 -23.63 -20.56 -7.34
N PHE A 148 -23.36 -19.68 -8.32
CA PHE A 148 -24.21 -19.54 -9.51
C PHE A 148 -24.13 -20.70 -10.51
N VAL A 149 -23.02 -21.46 -10.54
CA VAL A 149 -22.85 -22.54 -11.53
C VAL A 149 -23.07 -23.94 -10.96
N LEU A 150 -22.89 -24.14 -9.64
CA LEU A 150 -23.03 -25.45 -9.02
C LEU A 150 -24.45 -25.68 -8.46
N PHE A 151 -25.00 -24.69 -7.73
CA PHE A 151 -26.28 -24.87 -7.04
C PHE A 151 -27.50 -24.98 -7.97
N PRO A 152 -27.61 -24.24 -9.08
CA PRO A 152 -28.75 -24.35 -9.99
C PRO A 152 -28.78 -25.62 -10.85
N GLN A 153 -27.96 -26.65 -10.56
CA GLN A 153 -27.96 -27.92 -11.29
C GLN A 153 -28.91 -28.94 -10.61
N PRO A 154 -30.20 -29.01 -10.97
CA PRO A 154 -31.18 -29.87 -10.30
C PRO A 154 -30.95 -31.36 -10.54
N GLN A 155 -30.20 -31.69 -11.62
CA GLN A 155 -29.89 -33.06 -12.02
C GLN A 155 -28.79 -33.70 -11.13
N LYS A 156 -28.00 -32.91 -10.40
CA LYS A 156 -26.96 -33.43 -9.51
C LYS A 156 -27.48 -33.60 -8.09
N ARG A 157 -27.26 -34.80 -7.54
CA ARG A 157 -27.58 -35.08 -6.14
C ARG A 157 -26.66 -34.25 -5.21
N ILE A 158 -27.10 -33.97 -4.00
CA ILE A 158 -26.35 -33.21 -2.99
C ILE A 158 -24.95 -33.81 -2.77
N ARG A 159 -24.82 -35.14 -2.68
CA ARG A 159 -23.55 -35.85 -2.55
C ARG A 159 -22.58 -35.57 -3.72
N GLU A 160 -23.10 -35.44 -4.93
CA GLU A 160 -22.28 -35.12 -6.11
C GLU A 160 -21.81 -33.66 -6.07
N LYS A 161 -22.68 -32.73 -5.63
CA LYS A 161 -22.30 -31.32 -5.43
C LYS A 161 -21.25 -31.17 -4.35
N ALA A 162 -21.40 -31.88 -3.22
CA ALA A 162 -20.42 -31.90 -2.16
C ALA A 162 -19.07 -32.47 -2.62
N ALA A 163 -19.06 -33.57 -3.38
CA ALA A 163 -17.83 -34.13 -3.92
C ALA A 163 -17.11 -33.20 -4.92
N ILE A 164 -17.87 -32.42 -5.68
CA ILE A 164 -17.31 -31.36 -6.56
C ILE A 164 -16.70 -30.25 -5.73
N LEU A 165 -17.41 -29.78 -4.69
CA LEU A 165 -16.93 -28.71 -3.81
C LEU A 165 -15.66 -29.13 -3.06
N ILE A 166 -15.61 -30.35 -2.50
CA ILE A 166 -14.42 -30.90 -1.85
C ILE A 166 -13.23 -30.91 -2.84
N ARG A 167 -13.49 -31.28 -4.08
CA ARG A 167 -12.47 -31.29 -5.13
C ARG A 167 -11.96 -29.90 -5.48
N MET A 168 -12.86 -28.90 -5.50
CA MET A 168 -12.50 -27.49 -5.70
C MET A 168 -11.66 -26.97 -4.52
N ILE A 169 -12.08 -27.24 -3.29
CA ILE A 169 -11.36 -26.86 -2.08
C ILE A 169 -9.95 -27.52 -2.07
N GLY A 170 -9.86 -28.81 -2.35
CA GLY A 170 -8.56 -29.51 -2.39
C GLY A 170 -7.62 -28.95 -3.45
N ALA A 171 -8.14 -28.60 -4.64
CA ALA A 171 -7.35 -27.98 -5.69
C ALA A 171 -6.96 -26.54 -5.35
N TYR A 172 -7.83 -25.78 -4.68
CA TYR A 172 -7.55 -24.44 -4.18
C TYR A 172 -6.43 -24.48 -3.13
N LEU A 173 -6.56 -25.35 -2.13
CA LEU A 173 -5.55 -25.53 -1.09
C LEU A 173 -4.19 -25.97 -1.65
N ALA A 174 -4.16 -26.81 -2.68
CA ALA A 174 -2.92 -27.16 -3.36
C ALA A 174 -2.24 -25.93 -3.98
N GLY A 175 -3.02 -25.02 -4.57
CA GLY A 175 -2.51 -23.72 -5.08
C GLY A 175 -2.00 -22.82 -3.96
N VAL A 176 -2.73 -22.72 -2.85
CA VAL A 176 -2.29 -21.97 -1.66
C VAL A 176 -1.02 -22.56 -1.08
N MET A 177 -0.93 -23.89 -0.94
CA MET A 177 0.30 -24.56 -0.48
C MET A 177 1.48 -24.27 -1.41
N ALA A 178 1.27 -24.32 -2.73
CA ALA A 178 2.32 -24.03 -3.70
C ALA A 178 2.82 -22.57 -3.63
N SER A 179 1.99 -21.62 -3.19
CA SER A 179 2.38 -20.22 -2.99
C SER A 179 3.07 -19.95 -1.65
N GLY A 180 3.22 -20.96 -0.80
CA GLY A 180 3.61 -20.84 0.62
C GLY A 180 4.93 -20.10 0.87
N ALA A 181 5.93 -20.23 0.00
CA ALA A 181 7.23 -19.55 0.14
C ALA A 181 7.10 -18.02 0.17
N ILE A 182 6.08 -17.47 -0.49
CA ILE A 182 5.76 -16.02 -0.46
C ILE A 182 4.64 -15.76 0.55
N MET A 183 3.57 -16.57 0.52
CA MET A 183 2.36 -16.28 1.28
C MET A 183 2.54 -16.43 2.79
N PHE A 184 3.35 -17.38 3.28
CA PHE A 184 3.54 -17.53 4.73
C PHE A 184 4.23 -16.32 5.34
N PRO A 185 5.37 -15.82 4.79
CA PRO A 185 5.94 -14.54 5.19
C PRO A 185 4.95 -13.37 5.14
N VAL A 186 4.21 -13.23 4.03
CA VAL A 186 3.25 -12.14 3.83
C VAL A 186 2.12 -12.19 4.86
N VAL A 187 1.58 -13.37 5.15
CA VAL A 187 0.54 -13.54 6.19
C VAL A 187 1.10 -13.17 7.56
N SER A 188 2.33 -13.61 7.88
CA SER A 188 2.99 -13.23 9.15
C SER A 188 3.11 -11.71 9.30
N ALA A 189 3.52 -11.02 8.23
CA ALA A 189 3.64 -9.56 8.23
C ALA A 189 2.27 -8.86 8.30
N TYR A 190 1.27 -9.36 7.58
CA TYR A 190 -0.07 -8.79 7.60
C TYR A 190 -0.71 -8.86 9.00
N LEU A 191 -0.47 -9.94 9.75
CA LEU A 191 -0.98 -10.09 11.11
C LEU A 191 -0.33 -9.11 12.11
N SER A 192 0.87 -8.61 11.82
CA SER A 192 1.58 -7.61 12.62
C SER A 192 1.53 -6.19 12.01
N CYS A 193 0.77 -6.00 10.94
CA CYS A 193 0.67 -4.72 10.23
C CYS A 193 -0.25 -3.74 10.97
N SER A 194 0.13 -2.47 11.03
CA SER A 194 -0.67 -1.37 11.59
C SER A 194 -2.06 -1.23 10.96
N ARG A 195 -2.22 -1.65 9.70
CA ARG A 195 -3.52 -1.59 8.99
C ARG A 195 -4.50 -2.69 9.36
N SER A 196 -4.09 -3.74 10.03
CA SER A 196 -4.95 -4.89 10.37
C SER A 196 -6.06 -4.56 11.39
N GLY A 197 -6.08 -3.35 11.93
CA GLY A 197 -7.09 -2.85 12.90
C GLY A 197 -7.79 -1.55 12.47
N GLU A 198 -7.57 -1.04 11.27
CA GLU A 198 -8.17 0.23 10.81
C GLU A 198 -9.71 0.13 10.67
N GLY A 199 -10.41 0.44 11.76
CA GLY A 199 -11.88 0.54 11.81
C GLY A 199 -12.43 1.97 11.94
N GLY A 200 -11.60 3.00 11.80
CA GLY A 200 -11.92 4.37 12.17
C GLY A 200 -12.84 5.18 11.25
N TYR A 201 -13.30 4.62 10.16
CA TYR A 201 -14.12 5.38 9.22
C TYR A 201 -15.61 5.27 9.54
N THR A 202 -16.24 6.40 9.84
CA THR A 202 -17.65 6.50 10.26
C THR A 202 -18.66 6.52 9.12
N GLU A 203 -18.29 6.13 7.90
CA GLU A 203 -19.25 6.02 6.79
C GLU A 203 -20.34 4.98 7.08
N SER A 204 -21.54 5.28 6.58
CA SER A 204 -22.63 4.32 6.53
C SER A 204 -22.17 3.03 5.86
N LEU A 205 -22.49 1.88 6.45
CA LEU A 205 -22.21 0.57 5.85
C LEU A 205 -23.07 0.27 4.63
N LEU A 206 -24.20 0.97 4.49
CA LEU A 206 -25.21 0.65 3.48
C LEU A 206 -25.29 1.69 2.35
N GLN A 207 -24.82 2.90 2.56
CA GLN A 207 -25.00 3.98 1.61
C GLN A 207 -23.77 4.87 1.52
N TYR A 208 -23.28 5.11 0.29
CA TYR A 208 -22.29 6.13 0.00
C TYR A 208 -22.92 7.53 0.04
N PRO A 209 -22.12 8.60 0.09
CA PRO A 209 -22.59 9.97 -0.12
C PRO A 209 -23.24 10.13 -1.49
N GLU A 210 -24.18 11.06 -1.60
CA GLU A 210 -24.99 11.28 -2.83
C GLU A 210 -24.12 11.54 -4.07
N TRP A 211 -23.06 12.35 -3.92
CA TRP A 211 -22.11 12.63 -5.00
C TRP A 211 -21.50 11.38 -5.64
N PHE A 212 -21.31 10.28 -4.86
CA PHE A 212 -20.79 9.03 -5.38
C PHE A 212 -21.74 8.42 -6.42
N TYR A 213 -23.04 8.44 -6.15
CA TYR A 213 -24.02 7.86 -7.07
C TYR A 213 -24.20 8.70 -8.33
N ASP A 214 -24.05 10.00 -8.24
CA ASP A 214 -24.11 10.89 -9.42
C ASP A 214 -22.87 10.66 -10.30
N ASN A 215 -21.69 10.63 -9.74
CA ASN A 215 -20.47 10.28 -10.47
C ASN A 215 -20.51 8.85 -11.02
N LEU A 216 -21.12 7.89 -10.30
CA LEU A 216 -21.31 6.52 -10.75
C LEU A 216 -22.18 6.43 -12.02
N LYS A 217 -23.27 7.21 -12.09
CA LYS A 217 -24.12 7.28 -13.29
C LYS A 217 -23.33 7.78 -14.48
N GLU A 218 -22.57 8.86 -14.30
CA GLU A 218 -21.73 9.46 -15.34
C GLU A 218 -20.63 8.49 -15.79
N GLY A 219 -19.91 7.87 -14.85
CA GLY A 219 -18.82 6.95 -15.13
C GLY A 219 -19.24 5.57 -15.64
N TYR A 220 -20.51 5.26 -15.78
CA TYR A 220 -20.94 3.91 -16.15
C TYR A 220 -20.54 3.51 -17.58
N PHE A 221 -20.69 4.42 -18.54
CA PHE A 221 -20.33 4.23 -19.95
C PHE A 221 -19.23 5.18 -20.45
N HIS A 222 -18.81 6.10 -19.63
CA HIS A 222 -17.72 7.05 -19.89
C HIS A 222 -16.66 6.88 -18.82
N THR A 223 -15.43 7.27 -19.13
CA THR A 223 -14.37 7.35 -18.16
C THR A 223 -14.66 8.50 -17.20
N ASN A 224 -14.79 8.19 -15.91
CA ASN A 224 -14.93 9.18 -14.84
C ASN A 224 -14.01 8.81 -13.68
N LEU A 225 -12.83 9.40 -13.65
CA LEU A 225 -11.80 9.15 -12.66
C LEU A 225 -12.17 9.58 -11.23
N TYR A 226 -13.26 10.33 -11.08
CA TYR A 226 -13.71 10.91 -9.82
C TYR A 226 -14.93 10.22 -9.21
N VAL A 227 -15.28 9.01 -9.65
CA VAL A 227 -16.39 8.25 -9.03
C VAL A 227 -16.10 8.06 -7.53
N GLY A 228 -14.85 7.88 -7.16
CA GLY A 228 -14.43 7.66 -5.78
C GLY A 228 -14.35 6.17 -5.40
N GLN A 229 -13.78 5.90 -4.24
CA GLN A 229 -13.62 4.55 -3.68
C GLN A 229 -12.93 3.55 -4.64
N TRP A 230 -12.03 4.04 -5.49
CA TRP A 230 -11.38 3.24 -6.55
C TRP A 230 -12.36 2.56 -7.51
N THR A 231 -13.47 3.22 -7.82
CA THR A 231 -14.48 2.72 -8.75
C THR A 231 -14.12 3.16 -10.17
N THR A 232 -13.93 2.17 -11.06
CA THR A 232 -13.50 2.38 -12.44
C THR A 232 -14.35 1.52 -13.39
N LEU A 233 -15.32 2.12 -14.07
CA LEU A 233 -16.29 1.40 -14.88
C LEU A 233 -16.03 1.53 -16.38
N GLY A 234 -16.39 2.64 -16.99
CA GLY A 234 -16.13 2.94 -18.41
C GLY A 234 -16.52 1.81 -19.36
N PHE A 235 -17.69 1.20 -19.15
CA PHE A 235 -18.15 0.07 -19.94
C PHE A 235 -18.50 0.48 -21.36
N THR A 236 -18.32 -0.44 -22.31
CA THR A 236 -18.72 -0.19 -23.68
C THR A 236 -20.25 -0.19 -23.84
N TYR A 237 -20.77 0.71 -24.68
CA TYR A 237 -22.19 0.76 -25.02
C TYR A 237 -22.70 -0.58 -25.54
N LEU A 238 -21.86 -1.32 -26.28
CA LEU A 238 -22.22 -2.65 -26.79
C LEU A 238 -22.44 -3.67 -25.67
N ALA A 239 -21.70 -3.58 -24.57
CA ALA A 239 -21.94 -4.38 -23.37
C ALA A 239 -23.27 -4.00 -22.71
N GLY A 240 -23.60 -2.71 -22.65
CA GLY A 240 -24.90 -2.21 -22.15
C GLY A 240 -26.07 -2.74 -22.99
N VAL A 241 -25.97 -2.68 -24.33
CA VAL A 241 -26.95 -3.31 -25.24
C VAL A 241 -27.08 -4.81 -24.96
N GLY A 242 -25.96 -5.49 -24.67
CA GLY A 242 -25.97 -6.88 -24.28
C GLY A 242 -26.79 -7.14 -23.01
N VAL A 243 -26.68 -6.30 -22.01
CA VAL A 243 -27.50 -6.38 -20.78
C VAL A 243 -28.97 -6.16 -21.09
N LEU A 244 -29.34 -5.17 -21.88
CA LEU A 244 -30.73 -4.95 -22.30
C LEU A 244 -31.32 -6.19 -23.00
N ILE A 245 -30.60 -6.77 -23.94
CA ILE A 245 -31.02 -8.00 -24.64
C ILE A 245 -31.18 -9.16 -23.63
N LEU A 246 -30.28 -9.29 -22.66
CA LEU A 246 -30.36 -10.31 -21.63
C LEU A 246 -31.66 -10.19 -20.83
N PHE A 247 -32.08 -8.99 -20.44
CA PHE A 247 -33.30 -8.76 -19.65
C PHE A 247 -34.58 -8.87 -20.48
N LEU A 248 -34.56 -8.40 -21.71
CA LEU A 248 -35.76 -8.43 -22.57
C LEU A 248 -36.07 -9.82 -23.14
N ARG A 249 -35.05 -10.70 -23.20
CA ARG A 249 -35.23 -12.01 -23.85
C ARG A 249 -35.77 -13.08 -22.92
N TRP A 250 -36.82 -13.76 -23.36
CA TRP A 250 -37.33 -14.99 -22.77
C TRP A 250 -36.75 -16.20 -23.54
N SER A 251 -36.13 -17.14 -22.84
CA SER A 251 -35.57 -18.34 -23.47
C SER A 251 -36.46 -19.54 -23.31
N ARG A 252 -36.73 -20.28 -24.39
CA ARG A 252 -37.56 -21.50 -24.36
C ARG A 252 -36.84 -22.67 -23.71
N SER A 253 -35.56 -22.81 -23.88
CA SER A 253 -34.75 -23.88 -23.33
C SER A 253 -34.51 -23.70 -21.82
N ARG A 254 -34.79 -24.76 -21.03
CA ARG A 254 -34.55 -24.74 -19.56
C ARG A 254 -33.11 -24.38 -19.20
N ARG A 255 -32.15 -24.93 -19.95
CA ARG A 255 -30.71 -24.70 -19.74
C ARG A 255 -30.33 -23.22 -19.99
N GLU A 256 -30.86 -22.63 -21.07
CA GLU A 256 -30.63 -21.22 -21.37
C GLU A 256 -31.34 -20.32 -20.37
N ARG A 257 -32.55 -20.65 -19.91
CA ARG A 257 -33.23 -19.90 -18.86
C ARG A 257 -32.42 -19.84 -17.59
N LEU A 258 -31.93 -20.98 -17.10
CA LEU A 258 -31.07 -21.02 -15.90
C LEU A 258 -29.80 -20.18 -16.05
N ARG A 259 -29.14 -20.29 -17.21
CA ARG A 259 -27.97 -19.46 -17.50
C ARG A 259 -28.33 -17.97 -17.49
N ASN A 260 -29.38 -17.59 -18.21
CA ASN A 260 -29.77 -16.18 -18.32
C ASN A 260 -30.21 -15.62 -16.94
N TRP A 261 -30.91 -16.42 -16.13
CA TRP A 261 -31.23 -16.03 -14.77
C TRP A 261 -29.98 -15.86 -13.90
N ALA A 262 -29.03 -16.76 -13.99
CA ALA A 262 -27.75 -16.63 -13.28
C ALA A 262 -27.00 -15.34 -13.67
N LEU A 263 -26.99 -15.00 -14.96
CA LEU A 263 -26.37 -13.76 -15.46
C LEU A 263 -27.12 -12.50 -14.98
N ARG A 264 -28.47 -12.51 -14.99
CA ARG A 264 -29.28 -11.40 -14.49
C ARG A 264 -29.07 -11.18 -13.01
N ILE A 265 -29.12 -12.25 -12.20
CA ILE A 265 -28.89 -12.17 -10.75
C ILE A 265 -27.46 -11.73 -10.48
N GLY A 266 -26.46 -12.27 -11.20
CA GLY A 266 -25.08 -11.87 -11.08
C GLY A 266 -24.88 -10.39 -11.41
N PHE A 267 -25.51 -9.90 -12.47
CA PHE A 267 -25.47 -8.48 -12.83
C PHE A 267 -26.06 -7.60 -11.71
N VAL A 268 -27.27 -7.92 -11.25
CA VAL A 268 -27.93 -7.17 -10.17
C VAL A 268 -27.09 -7.23 -8.88
N LEU A 269 -26.57 -8.41 -8.52
CA LEU A 269 -25.75 -8.58 -7.32
C LEU A 269 -24.49 -7.71 -7.36
N LEU A 270 -23.72 -7.77 -8.46
CA LEU A 270 -22.50 -6.96 -8.56
C LEU A 270 -22.81 -5.46 -8.64
N THR A 271 -23.94 -5.06 -9.26
CA THR A 271 -24.41 -3.67 -9.22
C THR A 271 -24.72 -3.22 -7.80
N VAL A 272 -25.44 -4.05 -7.03
CA VAL A 272 -25.73 -3.76 -5.62
C VAL A 272 -24.43 -3.71 -4.80
N MET A 273 -23.53 -4.66 -4.99
CA MET A 273 -22.24 -4.66 -4.31
C MET A 273 -21.43 -3.38 -4.59
N LEU A 274 -21.48 -2.86 -5.81
CA LEU A 274 -20.82 -1.61 -6.19
C LEU A 274 -21.43 -0.40 -5.47
N CYS A 275 -22.74 -0.41 -5.22
CA CYS A 275 -23.48 0.68 -4.59
C CYS A 275 -23.47 0.66 -3.06
N VAL A 276 -22.90 -0.40 -2.42
CA VAL A 276 -22.98 -0.60 -0.98
C VAL A 276 -21.58 -0.63 -0.36
N PRO A 277 -21.22 0.32 0.54
CA PRO A 277 -19.90 0.38 1.18
C PRO A 277 -19.48 -0.91 1.86
N LEU A 278 -20.38 -1.64 2.49
CA LEU A 278 -20.09 -2.93 3.13
C LEU A 278 -19.46 -3.93 2.17
N ALA A 279 -19.92 -4.00 0.92
CA ALA A 279 -19.32 -4.87 -0.08
C ALA A 279 -17.88 -4.45 -0.41
N GLY A 280 -17.63 -3.16 -0.57
CA GLY A 280 -16.30 -2.60 -0.76
C GLY A 280 -15.35 -2.90 0.41
N ARG A 281 -15.85 -2.83 1.65
CA ARG A 281 -15.09 -3.20 2.85
C ARG A 281 -14.75 -4.70 2.89
N VAL A 282 -15.73 -5.57 2.63
CA VAL A 282 -15.48 -7.01 2.55
C VAL A 282 -14.42 -7.33 1.50
N MET A 283 -14.51 -6.70 0.33
CA MET A 283 -13.53 -6.90 -0.75
C MET A 283 -12.15 -6.31 -0.43
N ASN A 284 -12.07 -5.37 0.51
CA ASN A 284 -10.82 -4.74 0.98
C ASN A 284 -10.35 -5.28 2.35
N GLY A 285 -10.66 -6.54 2.68
CA GLY A 285 -10.21 -7.17 3.92
C GLY A 285 -10.76 -6.52 5.19
N PHE A 286 -11.98 -5.99 5.12
CA PHE A 286 -12.70 -5.26 6.17
C PHE A 286 -12.12 -3.89 6.57
N GLY A 287 -11.16 -3.37 5.80
CA GLY A 287 -10.69 -1.99 5.91
C GLY A 287 -11.71 -0.97 5.36
N TYR A 288 -11.23 0.14 4.82
CA TYR A 288 -12.10 1.14 4.17
C TYR A 288 -12.81 0.59 2.93
N ALA A 289 -13.94 1.19 2.55
CA ALA A 289 -14.67 0.77 1.35
C ALA A 289 -13.84 1.02 0.08
N SER A 290 -13.65 -0.02 -0.75
CA SER A 290 -12.88 0.07 -1.99
C SER A 290 -13.44 -0.87 -3.05
N ASN A 291 -13.65 -0.34 -4.25
CA ASN A 291 -14.22 -1.07 -5.38
C ASN A 291 -13.16 -1.59 -6.37
N ARG A 292 -11.90 -1.74 -5.94
CA ARG A 292 -10.81 -2.31 -6.77
C ARG A 292 -11.09 -3.70 -7.35
N TRP A 293 -12.22 -4.31 -7.00
CA TRP A 293 -12.71 -5.58 -7.53
C TRP A 293 -13.57 -5.44 -8.80
N ASP A 294 -13.85 -4.24 -9.26
CA ASP A 294 -14.79 -3.94 -10.36
C ASP A 294 -14.35 -4.48 -11.73
N TYR A 295 -13.06 -4.89 -11.90
CA TYR A 295 -12.64 -5.72 -13.03
C TYR A 295 -13.44 -7.02 -13.15
N ALA A 296 -13.96 -7.57 -12.04
CA ALA A 296 -14.84 -8.73 -12.08
C ALA A 296 -16.22 -8.38 -12.63
N TYR A 297 -16.69 -7.17 -12.37
CA TYR A 297 -17.91 -6.66 -12.98
C TYR A 297 -17.69 -6.38 -14.47
N ALA A 298 -16.55 -5.80 -14.86
CA ALA A 298 -16.19 -5.65 -16.27
C ALA A 298 -16.12 -7.00 -17.00
N MET A 299 -15.60 -8.05 -16.35
CA MET A 299 -15.61 -9.41 -16.88
C MET A 299 -17.03 -9.94 -17.09
N LEU A 300 -17.93 -9.72 -16.15
CA LEU A 300 -19.35 -10.13 -16.29
C LEU A 300 -20.04 -9.39 -17.43
N MET A 301 -19.87 -8.07 -17.55
CA MET A 301 -20.42 -7.23 -18.60
C MET A 301 -19.97 -7.71 -20.00
N SER A 302 -18.67 -7.93 -20.13
CA SER A 302 -18.07 -8.45 -21.36
C SER A 302 -18.55 -9.88 -21.68
N TYR A 303 -18.72 -10.73 -20.67
CA TYR A 303 -19.26 -12.08 -20.86
C TYR A 303 -20.75 -12.06 -21.24
N ILE A 304 -21.56 -11.18 -20.70
CA ILE A 304 -22.95 -10.96 -21.11
C ILE A 304 -22.98 -10.57 -22.58
N MET A 305 -22.09 -9.66 -23.02
CA MET A 305 -21.95 -9.28 -24.42
C MET A 305 -21.63 -10.51 -25.31
N VAL A 306 -20.68 -11.37 -24.91
CA VAL A 306 -20.36 -12.61 -25.65
C VAL A 306 -21.60 -13.51 -25.82
N VAL A 307 -22.43 -13.62 -24.79
CA VAL A 307 -23.64 -14.45 -24.81
C VAL A 307 -24.75 -13.87 -25.71
N THR A 308 -24.88 -12.54 -25.73
CA THR A 308 -26.00 -11.82 -26.36
C THR A 308 -25.69 -11.33 -27.77
N LEU A 309 -24.43 -11.07 -28.11
CA LEU A 309 -24.02 -10.60 -29.43
C LEU A 309 -24.47 -11.49 -30.60
N PRO A 310 -24.40 -12.85 -30.53
CA PRO A 310 -24.96 -13.70 -31.60
C PRO A 310 -26.45 -13.48 -31.83
N MET A 311 -27.19 -13.09 -30.79
CA MET A 311 -28.61 -12.81 -30.88
C MET A 311 -28.89 -11.46 -31.50
N LEU A 312 -28.09 -10.45 -31.12
CA LEU A 312 -28.12 -9.13 -31.74
C LEU A 312 -27.84 -9.24 -33.26
N LEU A 313 -26.78 -9.95 -33.62
CA LEU A 313 -26.44 -10.23 -35.03
C LEU A 313 -27.58 -10.91 -35.78
N HIS A 314 -28.26 -11.88 -35.17
CA HIS A 314 -29.41 -12.54 -35.78
C HIS A 314 -30.59 -11.59 -35.95
N LEU A 315 -30.89 -10.75 -34.95
CA LEU A 315 -31.92 -9.74 -35.03
C LEU A 315 -31.67 -8.76 -36.18
N LEU A 316 -30.45 -8.22 -36.24
CA LEU A 316 -30.06 -7.20 -37.20
C LEU A 316 -29.95 -7.78 -38.63
N SER A 317 -29.45 -9.01 -38.82
CA SER A 317 -29.21 -9.59 -40.15
C SER A 317 -30.38 -10.38 -40.69
N ARG A 318 -31.39 -10.75 -39.86
CA ARG A 318 -32.51 -11.57 -40.31
C ARG A 318 -33.88 -10.88 -40.17
N ARG A 319 -34.13 -10.21 -39.06
CA ARG A 319 -35.42 -9.59 -38.80
C ARG A 319 -35.53 -8.17 -39.33
N LEU A 320 -34.48 -7.36 -39.18
CA LEU A 320 -34.48 -5.98 -39.64
C LEU A 320 -34.63 -5.84 -41.15
N PRO A 321 -33.92 -6.63 -42.01
CA PRO A 321 -34.13 -6.57 -43.46
C PRO A 321 -35.54 -6.91 -43.88
N VAL A 322 -36.13 -7.96 -43.33
CA VAL A 322 -37.52 -8.35 -43.60
C VAL A 322 -38.51 -7.28 -43.22
N TRP A 323 -38.25 -6.58 -42.10
CA TRP A 323 -39.13 -5.48 -41.65
C TRP A 323 -39.01 -4.27 -42.60
N ILE A 324 -37.76 -3.91 -43.03
CA ILE A 324 -37.51 -2.81 -43.94
C ILE A 324 -38.21 -3.08 -45.28
N GLU A 325 -38.05 -4.29 -45.83
CA GLU A 325 -38.64 -4.69 -47.13
C GLU A 325 -40.18 -4.67 -47.08
N LYS A 326 -40.77 -5.08 -45.96
CA LYS A 326 -42.24 -5.00 -45.74
C LYS A 326 -42.73 -3.58 -45.61
N THR A 327 -41.96 -2.68 -45.05
CA THR A 327 -42.35 -1.27 -44.80
C THR A 327 -42.14 -0.44 -46.05
N ASN A 328 -41.10 -0.67 -46.83
CA ASN A 328 -40.82 0.08 -48.08
C ASN A 328 -40.02 -0.78 -49.07
N ARG A 329 -40.70 -1.17 -50.17
CA ARG A 329 -40.09 -2.00 -51.24
C ARG A 329 -38.93 -1.32 -51.97
N HIS A 330 -38.89 0.01 -52.02
CA HIS A 330 -37.79 0.77 -52.64
C HIS A 330 -36.47 0.65 -51.88
N LEU A 331 -36.50 0.19 -50.65
CA LEU A 331 -35.33 -0.03 -49.82
C LEU A 331 -34.77 -1.47 -49.90
N ALA A 332 -35.17 -2.28 -50.88
CA ALA A 332 -34.73 -3.67 -51.03
C ALA A 332 -33.18 -3.81 -51.11
N VAL A 333 -32.50 -2.87 -51.77
CA VAL A 333 -31.03 -2.87 -51.85
C VAL A 333 -30.42 -2.67 -50.45
N VAL A 334 -30.96 -1.74 -49.66
CA VAL A 334 -30.52 -1.50 -48.30
C VAL A 334 -30.81 -2.73 -47.43
N ALA A 335 -31.96 -3.35 -47.57
CA ALA A 335 -32.32 -4.58 -46.88
C ALA A 335 -31.32 -5.69 -47.21
N GLY A 336 -30.83 -5.80 -48.46
CA GLY A 336 -29.82 -6.74 -48.91
C GLY A 336 -28.46 -6.58 -48.21
N VAL A 337 -27.99 -5.34 -48.03
CA VAL A 337 -26.78 -5.05 -47.26
C VAL A 337 -26.96 -5.46 -45.80
N PHE A 338 -28.10 -5.09 -45.19
CA PHE A 338 -28.41 -5.38 -43.80
C PHE A 338 -28.66 -6.88 -43.52
N ALA A 339 -28.91 -7.70 -44.55
CA ALA A 339 -28.98 -9.15 -44.41
C ALA A 339 -27.62 -9.80 -44.16
N SER A 340 -26.51 -9.10 -44.37
CA SER A 340 -25.15 -9.61 -44.19
C SER A 340 -24.72 -9.58 -42.72
N GLN A 341 -24.45 -10.74 -42.10
CA GLN A 341 -23.84 -10.81 -40.78
C GLN A 341 -22.45 -10.20 -40.71
N ARG A 342 -21.68 -10.29 -41.84
CA ARG A 342 -20.32 -9.71 -41.94
C ARG A 342 -20.37 -8.20 -41.84
N PHE A 343 -21.35 -7.57 -42.50
CA PHE A 343 -21.59 -6.13 -42.37
C PHE A 343 -21.79 -5.70 -40.92
N TRP A 344 -22.70 -6.38 -40.22
CA TRP A 344 -22.98 -6.05 -38.80
C TRP A 344 -21.80 -6.34 -37.87
N CYS A 345 -21.06 -7.43 -38.10
CA CYS A 345 -19.83 -7.68 -37.36
C CYS A 345 -18.81 -6.55 -37.54
N ALA A 346 -18.60 -6.09 -38.76
CA ALA A 346 -17.69 -4.98 -39.05
C ALA A 346 -18.17 -3.67 -38.41
N LEU A 347 -19.45 -3.33 -38.61
CA LEU A 347 -20.04 -2.11 -38.00
C LEU A 347 -19.97 -2.12 -36.49
N LEU A 348 -20.34 -3.20 -35.80
CA LEU A 348 -20.27 -3.29 -34.36
C LEU A 348 -18.84 -3.29 -33.84
N SER A 349 -17.88 -3.80 -34.62
CA SER A 349 -16.45 -3.68 -34.30
C SER A 349 -15.99 -2.22 -34.36
N VAL A 350 -16.39 -1.50 -35.41
CA VAL A 350 -16.09 -0.06 -35.53
C VAL A 350 -16.70 0.73 -34.38
N VAL A 351 -18.00 0.50 -34.07
CA VAL A 351 -18.67 1.16 -32.94
C VAL A 351 -17.95 0.88 -31.61
N LEU A 352 -17.52 -0.37 -31.39
CA LEU A 352 -16.75 -0.72 -30.19
C LEU A 352 -15.41 0.03 -30.16
N LEU A 353 -14.66 0.03 -31.25
CA LEU A 353 -13.35 0.69 -31.30
C LEU A 353 -13.45 2.20 -31.10
N VAL A 354 -14.44 2.87 -31.73
CA VAL A 354 -14.68 4.31 -31.52
C VAL A 354 -15.05 4.60 -30.06
N ASN A 355 -15.87 3.75 -29.43
CA ASN A 355 -16.21 3.93 -28.02
C ASN A 355 -14.98 3.74 -27.12
N LEU A 356 -14.13 2.74 -27.41
CA LEU A 356 -12.90 2.53 -26.65
C LEU A 356 -11.89 3.65 -26.86
N GLU A 357 -11.75 4.15 -28.09
CA GLU A 357 -10.91 5.31 -28.39
C GLU A 357 -11.34 6.53 -27.60
N ALA A 358 -12.66 6.84 -27.59
CA ALA A 358 -13.19 7.95 -26.81
C ALA A 358 -12.86 7.82 -25.32
N ASN A 359 -13.03 6.62 -24.74
CA ASN A 359 -12.69 6.37 -23.34
C ASN A 359 -11.18 6.50 -23.07
N ILE A 360 -10.33 6.02 -23.99
CA ILE A 360 -8.88 6.16 -23.87
C ILE A 360 -8.47 7.62 -23.90
N VAL A 361 -8.95 8.36 -24.91
CA VAL A 361 -8.63 9.80 -25.05
C VAL A 361 -9.08 10.60 -23.85
N ASP A 362 -10.28 10.30 -23.32
CA ASP A 362 -10.83 10.96 -22.14
C ASP A 362 -9.99 10.63 -20.88
N ALA A 363 -9.64 9.35 -20.66
CA ALA A 363 -8.81 8.93 -19.54
C ALA A 363 -7.43 9.61 -19.54
N PHE A 364 -6.76 9.60 -20.69
CA PHE A 364 -5.43 10.21 -20.81
C PHE A 364 -5.47 11.74 -20.83
N GLY A 365 -6.52 12.34 -21.41
CA GLY A 365 -6.69 13.78 -21.44
C GLY A 365 -6.97 14.41 -20.07
N ARG A 366 -7.70 13.70 -19.21
CA ARG A 366 -7.99 14.17 -17.84
C ARG A 366 -6.82 14.01 -16.89
N ASP A 367 -6.05 12.93 -17.03
CA ASP A 367 -4.96 12.60 -16.11
C ASP A 367 -3.65 13.31 -16.41
N GLY A 368 -3.55 13.87 -17.61
CA GLY A 368 -2.31 14.44 -18.13
C GLY A 368 -1.26 13.35 -18.39
N CYS A 369 -0.86 13.17 -19.64
CA CYS A 369 0.33 12.40 -19.97
C CYS A 369 1.52 13.33 -19.94
N THR A 370 2.52 13.04 -19.10
CA THR A 370 3.79 13.73 -19.09
C THR A 370 4.59 13.29 -20.32
N LYS A 371 5.18 14.24 -21.06
CA LYS A 371 6.10 13.90 -22.14
C LYS A 371 7.36 13.23 -21.57
N LEU A 372 7.99 12.33 -22.32
CA LEU A 372 9.22 11.69 -21.90
C LEU A 372 10.32 12.68 -21.50
N SER A 373 10.40 13.82 -22.22
CA SER A 373 11.31 14.92 -21.90
C SER A 373 10.99 15.64 -20.59
N GLU A 374 9.70 15.68 -20.21
CA GLU A 374 9.23 16.25 -18.94
C GLU A 374 9.40 15.25 -17.80
N TYR A 375 9.28 13.95 -18.09
CA TYR A 375 9.55 12.88 -17.13
C TYR A 375 11.00 12.90 -16.65
N SER A 376 11.95 13.06 -17.56
CA SER A 376 13.38 13.22 -17.19
C SER A 376 13.62 14.47 -16.34
N GLN A 377 12.85 15.56 -16.56
CA GLN A 377 12.92 16.76 -15.73
C GLN A 377 12.26 16.57 -14.36
N ILE A 378 11.19 15.81 -14.27
CA ILE A 378 10.53 15.46 -13.00
C ILE A 378 11.44 14.53 -12.19
N GLY A 379 12.05 13.55 -12.80
CA GLY A 379 13.05 12.66 -12.20
C GLY A 379 14.24 13.46 -11.68
N THR A 380 14.81 14.34 -12.50
CA THR A 380 15.93 15.20 -12.12
C THR A 380 15.55 16.27 -11.10
N SER A 381 14.34 16.80 -11.10
CA SER A 381 13.91 17.80 -10.11
C SER A 381 13.57 17.20 -8.74
N ALA A 382 13.10 15.96 -8.71
CA ALA A 382 12.77 15.24 -7.47
C ALA A 382 13.92 14.34 -7.00
N GLY A 383 14.75 13.85 -7.91
CA GLY A 383 15.70 12.79 -7.68
C GLY A 383 17.13 13.10 -8.12
N ASP A 384 17.44 14.35 -8.38
CA ASP A 384 18.81 14.72 -8.73
C ASP A 384 19.73 14.74 -7.51
N ASP A 385 19.78 13.60 -6.86
CA ASP A 385 20.56 13.37 -5.65
C ASP A 385 21.73 12.43 -5.89
N GLN A 386 22.35 12.51 -7.08
CA GLN A 386 23.63 11.86 -7.35
C GLN A 386 24.64 12.19 -6.26
N GLY A 387 24.57 13.40 -5.68
CA GLY A 387 25.34 13.79 -4.52
C GLY A 387 25.09 12.94 -3.28
N MET A 388 23.86 12.47 -3.02
CA MET A 388 23.57 11.59 -1.89
C MET A 388 24.12 10.18 -2.11
N THR A 389 23.94 9.62 -3.29
CA THR A 389 24.54 8.33 -3.66
C THR A 389 26.06 8.37 -3.58
N GLN A 390 26.65 9.47 -4.01
CA GLN A 390 28.09 9.67 -3.93
C GLN A 390 28.57 9.82 -2.48
N MET A 391 27.86 10.57 -1.62
CA MET A 391 28.18 10.66 -0.19
C MET A 391 28.16 9.29 0.49
N GLN A 392 27.21 8.42 0.15
CA GLN A 392 27.18 7.05 0.66
C GLN A 392 28.32 6.19 0.15
N ALA A 393 28.67 6.30 -1.12
CA ALA A 393 29.77 5.54 -1.73
C ALA A 393 31.15 5.96 -1.18
N ASP A 394 31.30 7.21 -0.83
CA ASP A 394 32.59 7.79 -0.39
C ASP A 394 32.84 7.63 1.12
N SER A 395 31.89 7.07 1.89
CA SER A 395 32.04 6.99 3.34
C SER A 395 32.24 5.56 3.86
N ASP A 396 33.10 5.42 4.84
CA ASP A 396 33.26 4.19 5.60
C ASP A 396 32.12 4.02 6.63
N GLY A 397 31.32 2.96 6.47
CA GLY A 397 30.34 2.53 7.44
C GLY A 397 28.88 2.82 7.07
N PHE A 398 27.96 2.38 7.94
CA PHE A 398 26.54 2.55 7.79
C PHE A 398 26.05 3.86 8.40
N TYR A 399 25.26 4.62 7.67
CA TYR A 399 24.57 5.82 8.16
C TYR A 399 23.31 6.07 7.34
N ARG A 400 22.42 6.94 7.86
CA ARG A 400 21.24 7.42 7.16
C ARG A 400 21.35 8.89 6.79
N ILE A 401 20.55 9.27 5.81
CA ILE A 401 20.40 10.63 5.31
C ILE A 401 18.96 11.07 5.55
N GLU A 402 18.75 12.20 6.20
CA GLU A 402 17.46 12.83 6.36
C GLU A 402 17.20 13.81 5.22
N THR A 403 16.02 13.68 4.58
CA THR A 403 15.59 14.49 3.44
C THR A 403 14.13 14.89 3.58
N PRO A 404 13.80 15.89 4.40
CA PRO A 404 12.42 16.20 4.80
C PRO A 404 11.51 16.64 3.66
N TRP A 405 12.07 17.00 2.51
CA TRP A 405 11.37 17.39 1.30
C TRP A 405 11.04 16.23 0.36
N HIS A 406 11.64 15.05 0.57
CA HIS A 406 11.36 13.85 -0.22
C HIS A 406 9.96 13.30 0.04
N ILE A 407 9.35 12.68 -0.97
CA ILE A 407 8.03 12.08 -0.90
C ILE A 407 8.13 10.56 -1.13
N GLY A 408 7.53 9.77 -0.25
CA GLY A 408 7.38 8.33 -0.44
C GLY A 408 8.69 7.55 -0.41
N ASN A 409 8.96 6.75 -1.44
CA ASN A 409 10.05 5.76 -1.45
C ASN A 409 11.26 6.22 -2.27
N GLN A 410 11.58 7.49 -2.27
CA GLN A 410 12.65 8.06 -3.08
C GLN A 410 14.02 7.50 -2.68
N SER A 411 14.24 7.20 -1.40
CA SER A 411 15.44 6.51 -0.91
C SER A 411 15.67 5.14 -1.57
N LEU A 412 14.58 4.41 -1.91
CA LEU A 412 14.67 3.15 -2.65
C LEU A 412 15.08 3.38 -4.11
N GLU A 413 14.54 4.42 -4.75
CA GLU A 413 14.86 4.76 -6.13
C GLU A 413 16.33 5.21 -6.28
N GLU A 414 16.79 6.07 -5.37
CA GLU A 414 18.11 6.66 -5.39
C GLU A 414 19.18 5.85 -4.61
N GLN A 415 18.78 4.70 -4.05
CA GLN A 415 19.65 3.71 -3.43
C GLN A 415 20.46 4.25 -2.23
N TYR A 416 19.84 5.11 -1.39
CA TYR A 416 20.43 5.53 -0.11
C TYR A 416 19.58 5.08 1.08
N GLN A 417 20.16 5.05 2.29
CA GLN A 417 19.43 4.76 3.51
C GLN A 417 18.79 6.05 4.03
N GLY A 418 17.45 6.12 4.00
CA GLY A 418 16.68 7.29 4.43
C GLY A 418 15.57 6.94 5.40
N HIS A 419 14.86 7.98 5.86
CA HIS A 419 13.72 7.84 6.77
C HIS A 419 12.37 7.92 6.05
N ASN A 420 12.34 8.33 4.79
CA ASN A 420 11.12 8.53 4.03
C ASN A 420 10.64 7.22 3.42
N TRP A 421 9.39 6.85 3.68
CA TRP A 421 8.84 5.63 3.11
C TRP A 421 7.31 5.64 3.07
N TYR A 422 6.75 4.87 2.13
CA TYR A 422 5.34 4.57 2.00
C TYR A 422 5.18 3.11 1.57
N PHE A 423 4.69 2.25 2.49
CA PHE A 423 4.44 0.84 2.17
C PHE A 423 3.11 0.37 2.73
N SER A 424 2.26 -0.22 1.89
CA SER A 424 0.93 -0.71 2.27
C SER A 424 0.97 -1.80 3.34
N ILE A 425 2.09 -2.51 3.48
CA ILE A 425 2.36 -3.44 4.57
C ILE A 425 3.62 -2.96 5.26
N ALA A 426 3.43 -2.20 6.33
CA ALA A 426 4.47 -1.79 7.24
C ALA A 426 4.21 -2.44 8.61
N PRO A 427 5.24 -2.90 9.32
CA PRO A 427 5.07 -3.42 10.68
C PRO A 427 4.46 -2.36 11.62
N GLY A 428 3.53 -2.79 12.51
CA GLY A 428 2.79 -1.88 13.38
C GLY A 428 3.68 -1.09 14.33
N TRP A 429 4.76 -1.69 14.80
CA TRP A 429 5.71 -1.05 15.71
C TRP A 429 6.45 0.16 15.11
N TYR A 430 6.51 0.34 13.79
CA TYR A 430 6.93 1.61 13.19
C TYR A 430 5.98 2.75 13.58
N PHE A 431 4.68 2.49 13.46
CA PHE A 431 3.69 3.47 13.87
C PHE A 431 3.79 3.74 15.37
N ASP A 432 3.83 2.70 16.20
CA ASP A 432 3.87 2.82 17.67
C ASP A 432 5.09 3.66 18.11
N TYR A 433 6.25 3.43 17.53
CA TYR A 433 7.47 4.20 17.82
C TYR A 433 7.33 5.67 17.46
N TYR A 434 6.94 6.00 16.24
CA TYR A 434 6.90 7.41 15.84
C TYR A 434 5.70 8.16 16.41
N HIS A 435 4.59 7.47 16.62
CA HIS A 435 3.37 8.04 17.19
C HIS A 435 3.58 8.53 18.63
N GLN A 436 4.38 7.86 19.44
CA GLN A 436 4.65 8.27 20.81
C GLN A 436 5.39 9.61 20.93
N PHE A 437 6.02 10.06 19.85
CA PHE A 437 6.64 11.38 19.75
C PHE A 437 5.76 12.41 19.06
N LEU A 438 4.57 12.04 18.59
CA LEU A 438 3.62 12.88 17.86
C LEU A 438 4.27 13.58 16.66
N LEU A 439 4.94 12.82 15.78
CA LEU A 439 5.56 13.36 14.59
C LEU A 439 4.54 13.80 13.56
N ASN A 440 4.68 15.03 13.05
CA ASN A 440 3.86 15.56 11.95
C ASN A 440 4.16 14.91 10.61
N SER A 441 5.38 14.43 10.42
CA SER A 441 5.79 13.70 9.22
C SER A 441 5.16 12.32 9.10
N MET A 442 4.56 11.78 10.17
CA MET A 442 3.79 10.55 10.14
C MET A 442 2.33 10.81 9.77
N GLU A 443 2.07 11.03 8.51
CA GLU A 443 0.71 11.34 8.02
C GLU A 443 -0.25 10.15 8.09
N ARG A 444 0.28 8.92 8.09
CA ARG A 444 -0.49 7.65 8.04
C ARG A 444 0.31 6.55 8.73
N LYS A 445 -0.40 5.55 9.24
CA LYS A 445 0.20 4.36 9.87
C LYS A 445 1.18 3.56 8.99
N TYR A 446 1.29 3.90 7.74
CA TYR A 446 2.07 3.19 6.73
C TYR A 446 2.93 4.12 5.87
N SER A 447 3.19 5.33 6.34
CA SER A 447 4.09 6.28 5.68
C SER A 447 4.75 7.22 6.67
N LEU A 448 6.00 7.57 6.40
CA LEU A 448 6.79 8.53 7.15
C LEU A 448 7.50 9.46 6.17
N ARG A 449 7.57 10.74 6.50
CA ARG A 449 8.27 11.78 5.70
C ARG A 449 9.40 12.42 6.50
N GLY A 450 10.24 11.59 7.13
CA GLY A 450 11.36 12.04 7.94
C GLY A 450 11.02 12.22 9.42
N LEU A 451 11.96 12.78 10.16
CA LEU A 451 11.95 12.85 11.63
C LEU A 451 11.62 14.25 12.16
N ASP A 452 10.86 15.07 11.43
CA ASP A 452 10.46 16.44 11.78
C ASP A 452 11.64 17.37 12.14
N SER A 453 12.82 17.10 11.60
CA SER A 453 14.07 17.79 11.95
C SER A 453 14.40 17.76 13.44
N ARG A 454 13.96 16.73 14.19
CA ARG A 454 14.18 16.59 15.62
C ARG A 454 15.58 16.05 15.90
N THR A 455 16.33 16.77 16.70
CA THR A 455 17.73 16.47 16.94
C THR A 455 17.92 15.09 17.58
N ALA A 456 17.24 14.78 18.66
CA ALA A 456 17.43 13.52 19.38
C ALA A 456 17.00 12.30 18.55
N LEU A 457 15.92 12.38 17.75
CA LEU A 457 15.46 11.29 16.91
C LEU A 457 16.43 11.01 15.76
N ASN A 458 16.95 12.04 15.12
CA ASN A 458 17.98 11.91 14.10
C ASN A 458 19.27 11.25 14.64
N GLU A 459 19.65 11.58 15.90
CA GLU A 459 20.81 11.01 16.55
C GLU A 459 20.69 9.50 16.74
N VAL A 460 19.63 9.05 17.40
CA VAL A 460 19.41 7.62 17.68
C VAL A 460 19.10 6.78 16.43
N ALA A 461 18.66 7.42 15.36
CA ALA A 461 18.40 6.79 14.08
C ALA A 461 19.66 6.62 13.20
N ALA A 462 20.86 6.98 13.69
CA ALA A 462 22.11 6.97 12.94
C ALA A 462 22.09 7.88 11.70
N THR A 463 21.51 9.07 11.81
CA THR A 463 21.49 10.06 10.74
C THR A 463 22.77 10.88 10.74
N LYS A 464 23.58 10.70 9.69
CA LYS A 464 24.86 11.41 9.52
C LYS A 464 24.71 12.70 8.73
N TYR A 465 23.89 12.67 7.69
CA TYR A 465 23.69 13.83 6.82
C TYR A 465 22.23 14.28 6.83
N TYR A 466 22.06 15.59 6.74
CA TYR A 466 20.77 16.25 6.55
C TYR A 466 20.83 17.06 5.26
N VAL A 467 19.98 16.75 4.31
CA VAL A 467 19.90 17.46 3.03
C VAL A 467 18.65 18.32 3.04
N ALA A 468 18.82 19.61 3.24
CA ALA A 468 17.73 20.58 3.24
C ALA A 468 17.24 20.85 1.82
N GLY A 469 16.04 21.43 1.71
CA GLY A 469 15.56 22.01 0.46
C GLY A 469 16.40 23.19 0.02
N GLN A 470 15.85 23.98 -0.88
CA GLN A 470 16.49 25.21 -1.40
C GLN A 470 15.99 26.48 -0.70
N GLU A 471 15.29 26.33 0.42
CA GLU A 471 14.81 27.43 1.22
C GLU A 471 15.95 28.23 1.86
N GLU A 472 15.77 29.54 1.93
CA GLU A 472 16.79 30.48 2.42
C GLU A 472 17.15 30.27 3.91
N ASN A 473 16.21 29.73 4.72
CA ASN A 473 16.40 29.46 6.14
C ASN A 473 15.86 28.07 6.52
N PRO A 474 16.55 26.97 6.14
CA PRO A 474 16.06 25.63 6.38
C PRO A 474 16.03 25.29 7.88
N MET A 475 15.11 24.39 8.24
CA MET A 475 15.03 23.86 9.59
C MET A 475 16.03 22.71 9.76
N VAL A 476 17.19 23.01 10.30
CA VAL A 476 18.29 22.05 10.48
C VAL A 476 18.38 21.67 11.94
N PRO A 477 18.51 20.37 12.31
CA PRO A 477 18.67 19.92 13.69
C PRO A 477 19.94 20.51 14.35
N TYR A 478 19.97 20.54 15.68
CA TYR A 478 21.14 20.98 16.43
C TYR A 478 22.38 20.12 16.14
N GLY A 479 23.55 20.74 16.13
CA GLY A 479 24.82 20.04 15.92
C GLY A 479 25.17 19.72 14.50
N TYR A 480 24.31 20.03 13.54
CA TYR A 480 24.62 19.85 12.12
C TYR A 480 25.36 21.05 11.56
N LYS A 481 26.43 20.79 10.82
CA LYS A 481 27.29 21.81 10.20
C LYS A 481 27.15 21.73 8.69
N TYR A 482 26.95 22.90 8.06
CA TYR A 482 26.95 23.01 6.60
C TYR A 482 28.30 22.57 6.03
N ILE A 483 28.27 21.67 5.06
CA ILE A 483 29.48 21.14 4.39
C ILE A 483 29.50 21.42 2.90
N GLY A 484 28.43 21.88 2.30
CA GLY A 484 28.39 22.23 0.89
C GLY A 484 26.98 22.10 0.31
N THR A 485 26.92 22.30 -1.00
CA THR A 485 25.72 22.13 -1.80
C THR A 485 25.93 20.95 -2.74
N ASN A 486 24.96 20.06 -2.88
CA ASN A 486 25.04 18.95 -3.82
C ASN A 486 24.83 19.41 -5.27
N GLU A 487 24.94 18.50 -6.23
CA GLU A 487 24.76 18.79 -7.66
C GLU A 487 23.36 19.33 -7.99
N ALA A 488 22.34 18.95 -7.21
CA ALA A 488 20.97 19.46 -7.31
C ALA A 488 20.77 20.85 -6.69
N GLY A 489 21.83 21.49 -6.17
CA GLY A 489 21.75 22.80 -5.54
C GLY A 489 21.17 22.78 -4.13
N ARG A 490 21.11 21.63 -3.46
CA ARG A 490 20.56 21.49 -2.11
C ARG A 490 21.66 21.60 -1.05
N TYR A 491 21.31 22.17 0.10
CA TYR A 491 22.24 22.39 1.20
C TYR A 491 22.45 21.12 2.00
N VAL A 492 23.71 20.68 2.13
CA VAL A 492 24.11 19.46 2.84
C VAL A 492 24.76 19.83 4.17
N TYR A 493 24.29 19.20 5.23
CA TYR A 493 24.78 19.38 6.60
C TYR A 493 25.23 18.05 7.16
N GLU A 494 26.37 18.03 7.86
CA GLU A 494 26.93 16.85 8.54
C GLU A 494 26.71 16.95 10.05
N ASN A 495 26.20 15.87 10.65
CA ASN A 495 26.00 15.74 12.08
C ASN A 495 27.34 15.60 12.82
N GLN A 496 27.70 16.58 13.64
CA GLN A 496 28.94 16.59 14.44
C GLN A 496 28.84 15.66 15.66
N ASN A 497 27.64 15.26 16.05
CA ASN A 497 27.34 14.38 17.17
C ASN A 497 27.04 12.94 16.75
N PHE A 498 27.14 12.63 15.48
CA PHE A 498 26.72 11.39 14.85
C PHE A 498 26.98 10.13 15.70
N LEU A 499 25.91 9.37 15.96
CA LEU A 499 25.96 8.03 16.54
C LEU A 499 25.95 6.99 15.43
N PRO A 500 26.94 6.06 15.39
CA PRO A 500 26.94 4.99 14.42
C PRO A 500 25.81 3.98 14.70
N LEU A 501 25.60 3.04 13.79
CA LEU A 501 24.58 1.99 13.86
C LEU A 501 24.48 1.29 15.23
N GLY A 502 25.62 1.07 15.89
CA GLY A 502 25.68 0.40 17.18
C GLY A 502 26.40 1.25 18.21
N TYR A 503 25.72 1.59 19.29
CA TYR A 503 26.25 2.32 20.45
C TYR A 503 25.75 1.70 21.74
N THR A 504 26.28 2.10 22.89
CA THR A 504 25.89 1.47 24.17
C THR A 504 25.26 2.43 25.13
N VAL A 505 24.29 1.91 25.89
CA VAL A 505 23.71 2.56 27.06
C VAL A 505 23.99 1.76 28.32
N SER A 506 24.14 2.45 29.46
CA SER A 506 24.46 1.81 30.75
C SER A 506 23.25 1.44 31.57
N GLY A 507 22.07 1.87 31.18
CA GLY A 507 20.81 1.62 31.85
C GLY A 507 19.65 1.43 30.88
N TRP A 508 18.51 1.08 31.41
CA TRP A 508 17.27 0.94 30.66
C TRP A 508 16.07 1.38 31.50
N MET A 509 14.99 1.75 30.84
CA MET A 509 13.72 2.14 31.46
C MET A 509 12.65 1.16 31.01
N LYS A 510 11.66 0.90 31.88
CA LYS A 510 10.46 0.17 31.51
C LYS A 510 9.59 0.98 30.57
N LYS A 511 8.96 0.30 29.63
CA LYS A 511 8.04 0.93 28.70
C LYS A 511 6.87 1.61 29.41
N SER A 512 6.29 0.97 30.44
CA SER A 512 5.21 1.56 31.24
C SER A 512 5.60 2.87 31.92
N ASP A 513 6.85 3.02 32.37
CA ASP A 513 7.34 4.29 32.95
C ASP A 513 7.61 5.35 31.87
N PHE A 514 8.09 4.90 30.70
CA PHE A 514 8.36 5.78 29.56
C PHE A 514 7.08 6.39 28.97
N GLU A 515 6.00 5.62 28.91
CA GLU A 515 4.70 6.08 28.41
C GLU A 515 4.06 7.16 29.29
N LEU A 516 4.49 7.32 30.54
CA LEU A 516 4.03 8.41 31.43
C LEU A 516 4.69 9.77 31.14
N LEU A 517 5.76 9.78 30.37
CA LEU A 517 6.50 10.99 30.02
C LEU A 517 5.81 11.78 28.89
N SER A 518 6.05 13.09 28.84
CA SER A 518 5.62 13.90 27.70
C SER A 518 6.32 13.47 26.40
N PRO A 519 5.74 13.75 25.23
CA PRO A 519 6.35 13.36 23.94
C PRO A 519 7.79 13.88 23.75
N ILE A 520 8.11 15.06 24.30
CA ILE A 520 9.45 15.63 24.18
C ILE A 520 10.40 15.06 25.24
N ASP A 521 9.92 14.81 26.48
CA ASP A 521 10.73 14.13 27.50
C ASP A 521 11.14 12.72 27.06
N ARG A 522 10.27 12.02 26.32
CA ARG A 522 10.55 10.69 25.78
C ARG A 522 11.78 10.70 24.89
N GLN A 523 11.95 11.68 24.01
CA GLN A 523 13.13 11.70 23.12
C GLN A 523 14.44 11.97 23.88
N GLU A 524 14.38 12.71 24.98
CA GLU A 524 15.51 12.91 25.88
C GLU A 524 15.96 11.61 26.59
N VAL A 525 15.03 10.73 26.91
CA VAL A 525 15.35 9.39 27.47
C VAL A 525 16.15 8.57 26.52
N LEU A 526 15.87 8.64 25.21
CA LEU A 526 16.56 7.83 24.17
C LEU A 526 18.07 8.10 24.12
N LEU A 527 18.51 9.30 24.53
CA LEU A 527 19.91 9.69 24.62
C LEU A 527 20.62 9.17 25.89
N GLN A 528 19.92 8.49 26.79
CA GLN A 528 20.45 8.11 28.09
C GLN A 528 20.21 6.65 28.45
N ALA A 529 19.10 6.05 28.01
CA ALA A 529 18.69 4.71 28.39
C ALA A 529 18.00 3.98 27.21
N ALA A 530 18.08 2.65 27.23
CA ALA A 530 17.18 1.83 26.42
C ALA A 530 15.78 1.84 27.01
N VAL A 531 14.75 1.71 26.18
CA VAL A 531 13.37 1.47 26.65
C VAL A 531 13.02 0.04 26.29
N LEU A 532 12.71 -0.79 27.28
CA LEU A 532 12.44 -2.23 27.09
C LEU A 532 11.02 -2.55 27.55
N GLU A 533 10.44 -3.59 26.96
CA GLU A 533 9.16 -4.14 27.39
C GLU A 533 9.24 -4.56 28.87
N ASP A 534 8.17 -4.35 29.62
CA ASP A 534 8.13 -4.64 31.06
C ASP A 534 8.47 -6.09 31.39
N ASP A 535 8.08 -7.02 30.52
CA ASP A 535 8.37 -8.47 30.64
C ASP A 535 9.85 -8.84 30.38
N ASP A 536 10.65 -7.90 29.86
CA ASP A 536 12.08 -8.13 29.66
C ASP A 536 12.91 -7.80 30.91
N ALA A 537 12.30 -7.27 31.97
CA ALA A 537 12.97 -6.94 33.25
C ALA A 537 13.76 -8.12 33.83
N ASP A 538 13.19 -9.33 33.81
CA ASP A 538 13.82 -10.56 34.32
C ASP A 538 14.87 -11.17 33.36
N ARG A 539 15.09 -10.52 32.22
CA ARG A 539 15.91 -11.04 31.13
C ARG A 539 17.20 -10.25 30.91
N VAL A 540 17.38 -9.19 31.67
CA VAL A 540 18.53 -8.27 31.63
C VAL A 540 19.18 -8.26 33.01
N SER A 541 20.49 -8.39 33.04
CA SER A 541 21.24 -8.36 34.31
C SER A 541 21.44 -6.94 34.86
N LEU A 542 21.29 -5.93 33.98
CA LEU A 542 21.36 -4.52 34.37
C LEU A 542 20.09 -4.09 35.11
N MET A 543 20.25 -3.29 36.13
CA MET A 543 19.11 -2.72 36.87
C MET A 543 18.43 -1.63 36.02
N PRO A 544 17.09 -1.53 36.08
CA PRO A 544 16.37 -0.45 35.40
C PRO A 544 16.73 0.91 36.01
N SER A 545 16.77 1.91 35.16
CA SER A 545 16.94 3.32 35.56
C SER A 545 15.58 3.91 35.93
N ALA A 546 15.46 4.46 37.14
CA ALA A 546 14.26 5.22 37.45
C ALA A 546 14.25 6.54 36.64
N ALA A 547 13.07 7.02 36.29
CA ALA A 547 12.91 8.29 35.57
C ALA A 547 13.59 9.46 36.31
N SER A 548 13.58 9.45 37.64
CA SER A 548 14.24 10.45 38.48
C SER A 548 15.77 10.49 38.39
N ASN A 549 16.38 9.44 37.85
CA ASN A 549 17.83 9.34 37.67
C ASN A 549 18.28 9.80 36.27
N LEU A 550 17.35 10.05 35.36
CA LEU A 550 17.61 10.58 34.05
C LEU A 550 17.55 12.11 34.08
N LYS A 551 18.46 12.72 33.36
CA LYS A 551 18.48 14.18 33.28
C LYS A 551 17.66 14.62 32.07
N ILE A 552 16.40 14.99 32.34
CA ILE A 552 15.48 15.55 31.38
C ILE A 552 15.60 17.07 31.40
N ASP A 553 16.12 17.64 30.33
CA ASP A 553 16.43 19.06 30.20
C ASP A 553 15.34 19.81 29.41
N THR A 554 14.06 19.50 29.70
CA THR A 554 12.91 20.15 29.09
C THR A 554 12.22 21.11 30.05
N ALA A 555 11.48 22.04 29.49
CA ALA A 555 10.56 22.89 30.22
C ALA A 555 9.38 23.27 29.35
N GLN A 556 8.22 23.45 29.98
CA GLN A 556 7.00 23.82 29.25
C GLN A 556 6.31 25.04 29.88
N GLU A 557 5.61 25.79 29.05
CA GLU A 557 4.73 26.88 29.48
C GLU A 557 3.53 27.03 28.54
N ALA A 558 2.45 27.64 29.08
CA ALA A 558 1.27 27.97 28.30
C ALA A 558 1.54 29.16 27.37
N CYS A 559 1.02 29.11 26.14
CA CYS A 559 1.08 30.22 25.21
C CYS A 559 -0.02 31.24 25.46
N THR A 560 0.28 32.51 25.20
CA THR A 560 -0.71 33.60 25.19
C THR A 560 -1.17 33.86 23.76
N VAL A 561 -2.47 33.80 23.50
CA VAL A 561 -3.05 34.20 22.21
C VAL A 561 -3.02 35.72 22.13
N VAL A 562 -2.32 36.28 21.14
CA VAL A 562 -2.18 37.72 20.91
C VAL A 562 -3.27 38.22 19.95
N SER A 563 -3.47 37.49 18.85
CA SER A 563 -4.43 37.84 17.82
C SER A 563 -4.98 36.60 17.10
N CYS A 564 -6.21 36.73 16.62
CA CYS A 564 -6.84 35.72 15.75
C CYS A 564 -7.43 36.44 14.54
N SER A 565 -7.23 35.84 13.37
CA SER A 565 -7.86 36.29 12.12
C SER A 565 -8.66 35.16 11.50
N GLY A 566 -9.96 35.36 11.24
CA GLY A 566 -10.84 34.34 10.70
C GLY A 566 -11.06 33.14 11.62
N ILE A 567 -10.85 33.31 12.93
CA ILE A 567 -11.00 32.27 13.94
C ILE A 567 -11.75 32.83 15.14
N THR A 568 -12.68 32.06 15.68
CA THR A 568 -13.31 32.31 16.97
C THR A 568 -13.00 31.16 17.92
N TRP A 569 -12.80 31.49 19.20
CA TRP A 569 -12.48 30.53 20.22
C TRP A 569 -13.51 30.65 21.37
N ASP A 570 -14.21 29.57 21.65
CA ASP A 570 -15.13 29.45 22.75
C ASP A 570 -14.74 28.26 23.62
N LYS A 571 -14.29 28.54 24.85
CA LYS A 571 -13.75 27.54 25.78
C LYS A 571 -12.61 26.77 25.16
N ASN A 572 -12.81 25.44 24.94
CA ASN A 572 -11.87 24.54 24.29
C ASN A 572 -12.23 24.23 22.83
N MET A 573 -13.11 25.04 22.21
CA MET A 573 -13.51 24.88 20.81
C MET A 573 -12.94 25.99 19.94
N LEU A 574 -12.11 25.61 18.99
CA LEU A 574 -11.51 26.49 17.98
C LEU A 574 -12.32 26.38 16.70
N HIS A 575 -12.94 27.45 16.28
CA HIS A 575 -13.72 27.51 15.05
C HIS A 575 -13.03 28.39 14.01
N VAL A 576 -12.45 27.77 13.00
CA VAL A 576 -11.90 28.45 11.81
C VAL A 576 -13.06 28.77 10.88
N THR A 577 -13.45 30.06 10.83
CA THR A 577 -14.63 30.54 10.11
C THR A 577 -14.37 30.87 8.66
N GLN A 578 -13.12 31.09 8.29
CA GLN A 578 -12.69 31.38 6.92
C GLN A 578 -11.40 30.67 6.55
N ASP A 579 -11.21 30.40 5.25
CA ASP A 579 -9.99 29.78 4.72
C ASP A 579 -8.78 30.73 5.00
N GLY A 580 -7.65 30.15 5.40
CA GLY A 580 -6.46 30.91 5.79
C GLY A 580 -6.55 31.55 7.18
N GLY A 581 -7.46 31.06 8.03
CA GLY A 581 -7.56 31.54 9.40
C GLY A 581 -6.27 31.34 10.17
N SER A 582 -5.86 32.32 11.00
CA SER A 582 -4.59 32.30 11.71
C SER A 582 -4.70 32.70 13.17
N ILE A 583 -3.76 32.22 13.98
CA ILE A 583 -3.57 32.54 15.39
C ILE A 583 -2.13 32.96 15.61
N GLU A 584 -1.92 34.11 16.21
CA GLU A 584 -0.61 34.53 16.71
C GLU A 584 -0.49 34.16 18.21
N LEU A 585 0.55 33.41 18.53
CA LEU A 585 0.88 33.01 19.90
C LEU A 585 2.16 33.71 20.32
N ARG A 586 2.21 34.08 21.65
CA ARG A 586 3.38 34.63 22.31
C ARG A 586 3.72 33.81 23.55
N PHE A 587 5.02 33.63 23.81
CA PHE A 587 5.60 32.94 24.95
C PHE A 587 6.94 33.58 25.34
N ARG A 588 7.52 33.22 26.48
CA ARG A 588 8.76 33.86 26.97
C ARG A 588 9.96 33.55 26.06
N GLY A 589 10.06 32.30 25.59
CA GLY A 589 11.21 31.81 24.87
C GLY A 589 12.39 31.46 25.78
N ARG A 590 13.22 30.54 25.30
CA ARG A 590 14.48 30.17 25.93
C ARG A 590 15.57 30.11 24.89
N ALA A 591 16.77 30.57 25.25
CA ALA A 591 17.95 30.53 24.43
C ALA A 591 18.52 29.11 24.37
N ASN A 592 19.25 28.78 23.30
CA ASN A 592 19.93 27.51 23.10
C ASN A 592 19.01 26.28 23.26
N CYS A 593 17.80 26.38 22.72
CA CYS A 593 16.80 25.32 22.78
C CYS A 593 16.29 24.91 21.39
N GLU A 594 15.94 23.65 21.24
CA GLU A 594 14.96 23.20 20.26
C GLU A 594 13.56 23.44 20.85
N THR A 595 12.72 24.13 20.10
CA THR A 595 11.42 24.62 20.62
C THR A 595 10.30 23.90 19.88
N TYR A 596 9.29 23.46 20.63
CA TYR A 596 8.14 22.75 20.10
C TYR A 596 6.84 23.44 20.49
N LEU A 597 5.89 23.51 19.55
CA LEU A 597 4.53 23.88 19.85
C LEU A 597 3.69 22.61 20.00
N TRP A 598 3.10 22.41 21.17
CA TRP A 598 2.27 21.25 21.46
C TRP A 598 0.80 21.68 21.53
N PHE A 599 -0.04 21.07 20.69
CA PHE A 599 -1.50 21.23 20.70
C PHE A 599 -2.06 20.21 21.69
N ASN A 600 -2.25 20.62 22.93
CA ASN A 600 -2.67 19.72 24.00
C ASN A 600 -4.14 19.30 23.83
N GLU A 601 -4.43 17.98 23.85
CA GLU A 601 -5.76 17.39 23.64
C GLU A 601 -6.46 17.87 22.35
N PHE A 602 -5.67 18.06 21.29
CA PHE A 602 -6.18 18.51 20.00
C PHE A 602 -6.96 17.42 19.29
N GLN A 603 -8.16 17.76 18.78
CA GLN A 603 -8.99 16.85 18.00
C GLN A 603 -9.72 17.57 16.87
N VAL A 604 -9.73 16.98 15.69
CA VAL A 604 -10.54 17.47 14.58
C VAL A 604 -11.99 17.03 14.76
N LYS A 605 -12.92 17.97 14.99
CA LYS A 605 -14.35 17.70 15.06
C LYS A 605 -15.02 17.76 13.69
N TRP A 606 -14.55 18.70 12.84
CA TRP A 606 -14.96 18.87 11.47
C TRP A 606 -13.91 19.64 10.69
N ALA A 607 -13.71 19.30 9.42
CA ALA A 607 -12.87 20.05 8.50
C ALA A 607 -13.54 20.16 7.11
N ALA A 608 -13.35 21.30 6.42
CA ALA A 608 -13.96 21.53 5.12
C ALA A 608 -13.43 20.57 4.05
N ALA A 609 -12.14 20.21 4.09
CA ALA A 609 -11.52 19.22 3.22
C ALA A 609 -11.22 17.92 3.97
N GLN A 610 -11.14 16.81 3.25
CA GLN A 610 -10.78 15.51 3.79
C GLN A 610 -9.37 15.49 4.39
N TYR A 611 -8.42 16.14 3.71
CA TYR A 611 -7.02 16.28 4.05
C TYR A 611 -6.61 17.73 3.90
N GLN A 612 -5.92 18.26 4.87
CA GLN A 612 -5.42 19.64 4.89
C GLN A 612 -4.03 19.66 5.52
N VAL A 613 -3.20 20.58 5.06
CA VAL A 613 -1.89 20.85 5.65
C VAL A 613 -1.92 22.26 6.22
N GLY A 614 -1.90 22.36 7.54
CA GLY A 614 -1.71 23.61 8.26
C GLY A 614 -0.22 23.93 8.40
N SER A 615 0.10 25.15 8.83
CA SER A 615 1.48 25.58 9.04
C SER A 615 1.66 26.35 10.34
N VAL A 616 2.87 26.26 10.89
CA VAL A 616 3.33 27.09 12.00
C VAL A 616 4.61 27.78 11.56
N THR A 617 4.59 29.12 11.62
CA THR A 617 5.75 29.95 11.28
C THR A 617 6.31 30.58 12.54
N ALA A 618 7.60 30.40 12.79
CA ALA A 618 8.34 30.99 13.91
C ALA A 618 9.78 31.31 13.49
N ALA A 619 10.32 32.44 13.93
CA ALA A 619 11.68 32.88 13.65
C ALA A 619 12.07 32.80 12.15
N GLY A 620 11.14 33.10 11.25
CA GLY A 620 11.36 33.05 9.79
C GLY A 620 11.40 31.65 9.19
N ARG A 621 11.03 30.60 9.94
CA ARG A 621 10.92 29.21 9.49
C ARG A 621 9.48 28.75 9.55
N THR A 622 9.08 27.89 8.64
CA THR A 622 7.74 27.34 8.58
C THR A 622 7.80 25.82 8.64
N ASN A 623 7.06 25.22 9.56
CA ASN A 623 6.81 23.78 9.61
C ASN A 623 5.33 23.49 9.41
N GLN A 624 4.99 22.27 9.05
CA GLN A 624 3.65 21.88 8.68
C GLN A 624 3.08 20.90 9.69
N PHE A 625 1.75 20.83 9.76
CA PHE A 625 1.00 19.80 10.48
C PHE A 625 -0.20 19.35 9.67
N VAL A 626 -0.60 18.10 9.84
CA VAL A 626 -1.66 17.48 9.03
C VAL A 626 -2.97 17.47 9.80
N LEU A 627 -4.04 17.85 9.11
CA LEU A 627 -5.41 17.82 9.59
C LEU A 627 -6.25 16.89 8.71
N MET A 628 -6.89 15.89 9.33
CA MET A 628 -7.81 14.99 8.63
C MET A 628 -9.16 14.98 9.31
N ASP A 629 -10.25 15.14 8.54
CA ASP A 629 -11.61 14.98 9.07
C ASP A 629 -11.91 13.49 9.30
N PRO A 630 -12.12 13.04 10.55
CA PRO A 630 -12.35 11.63 10.86
C PRO A 630 -13.63 11.08 10.21
N ARG A 631 -14.54 11.95 9.76
CA ARG A 631 -15.77 11.55 9.08
C ARG A 631 -15.62 11.42 7.57
N LYS A 632 -14.54 11.96 7.01
CA LYS A 632 -14.29 12.00 5.57
C LYS A 632 -13.07 11.20 5.14
N SER A 633 -12.16 10.90 6.08
CA SER A 633 -10.93 10.19 5.78
C SER A 633 -10.95 8.76 6.31
N ALA A 634 -10.68 7.82 5.41
CA ALA A 634 -10.39 6.43 5.79
C ALA A 634 -8.99 6.27 6.41
N TRP A 635 -8.17 7.29 6.33
CA TRP A 635 -6.79 7.32 6.83
C TRP A 635 -6.62 8.26 8.01
N TYR A 636 -7.72 8.59 8.69
CA TYR A 636 -7.65 9.39 9.90
C TYR A 636 -6.84 8.62 10.94
N ASP A 637 -5.67 9.15 11.23
CA ASP A 637 -4.95 8.91 12.46
C ASP A 637 -5.14 10.13 13.34
N GLU A 638 -4.89 10.03 14.62
CA GLU A 638 -4.96 11.19 15.51
C GLU A 638 -4.09 12.30 14.92
N PRO A 639 -4.63 13.51 14.79
CA PRO A 639 -3.87 14.60 14.22
C PRO A 639 -2.61 14.82 15.06
N SER A 640 -1.52 15.02 14.37
CA SER A 640 -0.26 15.30 14.97
C SER A 640 -0.37 16.55 15.87
N GLN A 641 0.19 16.50 17.04
CA GLN A 641 -0.06 17.48 18.09
C GLN A 641 1.20 18.26 18.48
N THR A 642 2.35 17.92 17.92
CA THR A 642 3.62 18.56 18.28
C THR A 642 4.32 19.06 17.03
N VAL A 643 4.53 20.36 16.89
CA VAL A 643 5.21 20.97 15.75
C VAL A 643 6.58 21.49 16.19
N ASN A 644 7.64 20.99 15.59
CA ASN A 644 8.99 21.49 15.82
C ASN A 644 9.14 22.90 15.24
N LEU A 645 9.52 23.90 16.05
CA LEU A 645 9.82 25.26 15.63
C LEU A 645 11.33 25.44 15.31
N GLY A 646 12.11 24.38 15.56
CA GLY A 646 13.53 24.29 15.29
C GLY A 646 14.43 24.75 16.42
N TYR A 647 15.70 24.44 16.27
CA TYR A 647 16.75 24.92 17.17
C TYR A 647 17.05 26.41 16.93
N SER A 648 17.25 27.16 18.02
CA SER A 648 17.72 28.54 17.98
C SER A 648 18.64 28.86 19.15
N LYS A 649 19.71 29.61 18.86
CA LYS A 649 20.57 30.20 19.91
C LYS A 649 19.85 31.30 20.67
N GLU A 650 19.03 32.09 19.98
CA GLU A 650 18.26 33.17 20.55
C GLU A 650 16.85 32.66 20.92
N PRO A 651 16.21 33.25 21.94
CA PRO A 651 14.87 32.87 22.34
C PRO A 651 13.85 33.04 21.19
N VAL A 652 13.13 31.98 20.82
CA VAL A 652 11.91 32.09 20.01
C VAL A 652 10.78 32.48 20.92
N THR A 653 10.11 33.61 20.65
CA THR A 653 9.11 34.21 21.57
C THR A 653 7.69 34.29 21.00
N SER A 654 7.52 33.92 19.73
CA SER A 654 6.20 33.93 19.09
C SER A 654 6.16 32.98 17.90
N CYS A 655 4.94 32.54 17.58
CA CYS A 655 4.68 31.84 16.32
C CYS A 655 3.29 32.20 15.79
N VAL A 656 3.09 31.94 14.50
CA VAL A 656 1.80 32.07 13.82
C VAL A 656 1.36 30.73 13.29
N ILE A 657 0.19 30.27 13.73
CA ILE A 657 -0.46 29.07 13.23
C ILE A 657 -1.41 29.48 12.10
N THR A 658 -1.39 28.76 10.98
CA THR A 658 -2.30 29.00 9.85
C THR A 658 -3.07 27.74 9.50
N PHE A 659 -4.40 27.87 9.47
CA PHE A 659 -5.32 26.80 9.05
C PHE A 659 -5.77 27.08 7.61
N PRO A 660 -5.46 26.20 6.63
CA PRO A 660 -5.70 26.50 5.22
C PRO A 660 -7.18 26.55 4.85
N LYS A 661 -8.02 25.82 5.56
CA LYS A 661 -9.46 25.69 5.32
C LYS A 661 -10.26 25.80 6.61
N ARG A 662 -11.55 26.14 6.45
CA ARG A 662 -12.51 26.17 7.55
C ARG A 662 -12.59 24.85 8.30
N GLY A 663 -12.79 24.92 9.61
CA GLY A 663 -12.87 23.74 10.45
C GLY A 663 -13.31 24.04 11.87
N LEU A 664 -13.63 22.97 12.60
CA LEU A 664 -13.98 22.98 14.00
C LEU A 664 -13.07 21.98 14.73
N TYR A 665 -12.34 22.46 15.71
CA TYR A 665 -11.35 21.68 16.44
C TYR A 665 -11.62 21.82 17.95
N SER A 666 -11.33 20.78 18.73
CA SER A 666 -11.20 20.92 20.17
C SER A 666 -9.74 20.91 20.56
N LEU A 667 -9.39 21.68 21.57
CA LEU A 667 -8.05 21.74 22.10
C LEU A 667 -8.12 22.38 23.49
N ASP A 668 -7.37 21.88 24.43
CA ASP A 668 -7.36 22.44 25.80
C ASP A 668 -6.54 23.72 25.83
N GLU A 669 -5.30 23.65 25.38
CA GLU A 669 -4.39 24.80 25.30
C GLU A 669 -3.25 24.57 24.31
N PHE A 670 -2.59 25.67 23.93
CA PHE A 670 -1.30 25.61 23.26
C PHE A 670 -0.19 25.68 24.29
N LEU A 671 0.66 24.66 24.32
CA LEU A 671 1.86 24.62 25.13
C LEU A 671 3.09 24.81 24.26
N VAL A 672 4.05 25.56 24.78
CA VAL A 672 5.39 25.54 24.19
C VAL A 672 6.30 24.69 25.06
N VAL A 673 7.08 23.83 24.45
CA VAL A 673 8.06 22.97 25.14
C VAL A 673 9.45 23.33 24.61
N TYR A 674 10.36 23.55 25.53
CA TYR A 674 11.77 23.83 25.24
C TYR A 674 12.61 22.63 25.63
N GLU A 675 13.38 22.10 24.71
CA GLU A 675 14.43 21.12 24.95
C GLU A 675 15.78 21.82 24.92
N SER A 676 16.46 21.88 26.08
CA SER A 676 17.74 22.58 26.19
C SER A 676 18.87 21.79 25.53
N MET A 677 19.68 22.45 24.73
CA MET A 677 20.87 21.87 24.09
C MET A 677 22.16 22.05 24.93
N ASP A 678 22.06 22.61 26.15
CA ASP A 678 23.24 22.89 26.98
C ASP A 678 24.01 21.62 27.38
N ASN A 679 23.32 20.51 27.65
CA ASN A 679 23.93 19.23 28.02
C ASN A 679 23.93 18.20 26.90
N TYR A 680 23.43 18.55 25.73
CA TYR A 680 23.25 17.63 24.61
C TYR A 680 24.57 16.97 24.17
N GLN A 681 25.62 17.77 23.99
CA GLN A 681 26.95 17.29 23.65
C GLN A 681 27.49 16.29 24.69
N THR A 682 27.29 16.55 25.97
CA THR A 682 27.73 15.65 27.04
C THR A 682 27.01 14.30 26.97
N LYS A 683 25.69 14.29 26.69
CA LYS A 683 24.90 13.06 26.54
C LYS A 683 25.38 12.25 25.35
N THR A 684 25.56 12.88 24.20
CA THR A 684 26.02 12.21 22.97
C THR A 684 27.45 11.70 23.08
N ASP A 685 28.35 12.45 23.72
CA ASP A 685 29.74 12.02 23.98
C ASP A 685 29.80 10.75 24.85
N VAL A 686 28.90 10.58 25.82
CA VAL A 686 28.79 9.34 26.61
C VAL A 686 28.38 8.16 25.71
N LEU A 687 27.43 8.33 24.83
CA LEU A 687 26.98 7.28 23.89
C LEU A 687 28.09 6.91 22.86
N ARG A 688 28.90 7.88 22.46
CA ARG A 688 29.97 7.72 21.50
C ARG A 688 31.21 7.03 22.07
N GLN A 689 31.37 6.90 23.39
CA GLN A 689 32.52 6.27 24.03
C GLN A 689 32.68 4.81 23.60
N ASP A 690 31.57 4.05 23.66
CA ASP A 690 31.56 2.63 23.36
C ASP A 690 30.62 2.35 22.20
N THR A 691 31.17 2.32 20.99
CA THR A 691 30.45 2.06 19.75
C THR A 691 30.94 0.81 19.06
N LEU A 692 30.07 0.16 18.28
CA LEU A 692 30.40 -1.04 17.52
C LEU A 692 31.49 -0.72 16.47
N LYS A 693 32.66 -1.32 16.63
CA LYS A 693 33.83 -1.13 15.72
C LYS A 693 33.83 -2.19 14.63
N ASN A 694 34.53 -1.90 13.52
CA ASN A 694 34.61 -2.82 12.37
C ASN A 694 33.23 -3.28 11.91
N CYS A 695 32.22 -2.38 12.02
CA CYS A 695 30.85 -2.69 11.70
C CYS A 695 30.70 -2.97 10.20
N LYS A 696 30.21 -4.16 9.86
CA LYS A 696 29.85 -4.53 8.47
C LYS A 696 28.38 -4.82 8.41
N VAL A 697 27.70 -4.13 7.50
CA VAL A 697 26.27 -4.29 7.24
C VAL A 697 26.08 -4.87 5.84
N GLU A 698 25.58 -6.09 5.79
CA GLU A 698 25.24 -6.80 4.55
C GLU A 698 23.73 -7.08 4.56
N THR A 699 23.15 -7.39 3.44
CA THR A 699 21.70 -7.59 3.27
C THR A 699 21.01 -8.40 4.39
N ASN A 700 21.60 -9.50 4.85
CA ASN A 700 21.03 -10.37 5.88
C ASN A 700 21.98 -10.60 7.06
N ARG A 701 23.01 -9.78 7.18
CA ARG A 701 24.04 -9.97 8.20
C ARG A 701 24.60 -8.64 8.67
N ILE A 702 24.72 -8.50 9.98
CA ILE A 702 25.44 -7.38 10.60
C ILE A 702 26.49 -7.99 11.51
N SER A 703 27.70 -7.48 11.49
CA SER A 703 28.76 -7.93 12.41
C SER A 703 29.65 -6.77 12.84
N GLY A 704 30.22 -6.88 14.02
CA GLY A 704 31.18 -5.88 14.55
C GLY A 704 31.76 -6.31 15.87
N ASP A 705 32.70 -5.51 16.34
CA ASP A 705 33.48 -5.78 17.54
C ASP A 705 33.21 -4.71 18.61
N MET A 706 33.15 -5.16 19.87
CA MET A 706 32.99 -4.28 21.03
C MET A 706 34.00 -4.64 22.10
N ASN A 707 34.47 -3.64 22.88
CA ASN A 707 35.29 -3.89 24.06
C ASN A 707 34.81 -3.02 25.20
N LEU A 708 34.17 -3.63 26.19
CA LEU A 708 33.50 -2.93 27.28
C LEU A 708 34.23 -3.11 28.62
N SER A 709 34.31 -2.05 29.40
CA SER A 709 34.84 -2.11 30.78
C SER A 709 33.86 -2.72 31.77
N LYS A 710 32.55 -2.63 31.49
CA LYS A 710 31.44 -3.15 32.30
C LYS A 710 30.30 -3.60 31.40
N THR A 711 29.35 -4.36 31.95
CA THR A 711 28.14 -4.78 31.24
C THR A 711 27.34 -3.55 30.78
N LYS A 712 26.91 -3.55 29.52
CA LYS A 712 26.07 -2.52 28.90
C LYS A 712 25.09 -3.13 27.92
N LEU A 713 24.07 -2.38 27.52
CA LEU A 713 23.19 -2.72 26.39
C LEU A 713 23.75 -2.10 25.12
N LEU A 714 24.05 -2.94 24.13
CA LEU A 714 24.32 -2.50 22.75
C LEU A 714 22.99 -2.19 22.09
N GLN A 715 22.75 -0.93 21.79
CA GLN A 715 21.66 -0.45 20.97
C GLN A 715 22.06 -0.50 19.50
N LEU A 716 21.15 -0.96 18.66
CA LEU A 716 21.34 -1.04 17.21
C LEU A 716 20.19 -0.29 16.55
N SER A 717 20.52 0.74 15.78
CA SER A 717 19.53 1.53 15.03
C SER A 717 18.99 0.76 13.81
N ILE A 718 18.63 -0.49 14.03
CA ILE A 718 18.03 -1.40 13.06
C ILE A 718 16.69 -1.89 13.60
N PRO A 719 15.64 -1.86 12.79
CA PRO A 719 14.33 -2.28 13.19
C PRO A 719 14.29 -3.73 13.68
N TYR A 720 13.59 -3.95 14.80
CA TYR A 720 13.37 -5.25 15.37
C TYR A 720 12.51 -6.13 14.45
N SER A 721 12.89 -7.38 14.33
CA SER A 721 12.07 -8.41 13.68
C SER A 721 12.39 -9.77 14.30
N SER A 722 11.38 -10.62 14.42
CA SER A 722 11.57 -12.02 14.84
C SER A 722 12.42 -12.84 13.86
N GLY A 723 12.73 -12.28 12.69
CA GLY A 723 13.65 -12.86 11.72
C GLY A 723 15.13 -12.73 12.09
N TRP A 724 15.50 -11.82 13.00
CA TRP A 724 16.86 -11.64 13.45
C TRP A 724 17.25 -12.69 14.49
N SER A 725 18.48 -13.11 14.42
CA SER A 725 19.15 -13.96 15.43
C SER A 725 20.55 -13.39 15.68
N ALA A 726 21.00 -13.40 16.94
CA ALA A 726 22.29 -12.87 17.32
C ALA A 726 23.19 -13.93 17.94
N THR A 727 24.50 -13.77 17.74
CA THR A 727 25.53 -14.45 18.49
C THR A 727 26.55 -13.45 19.02
N VAL A 728 27.05 -13.71 20.23
CA VAL A 728 28.16 -12.97 20.85
C VAL A 728 29.28 -13.97 21.11
N ASN A 729 30.45 -13.75 20.52
CA ASN A 729 31.57 -14.68 20.57
C ASN A 729 31.18 -16.13 20.16
N GLY A 730 30.31 -16.26 19.14
CA GLY A 730 29.83 -17.54 18.63
C GLY A 730 28.73 -18.20 19.49
N LYS A 731 28.36 -17.63 20.65
CA LYS A 731 27.28 -18.14 21.50
C LYS A 731 25.99 -17.39 21.20
N LYS A 732 24.86 -18.10 21.17
CA LYS A 732 23.55 -17.49 20.93
C LYS A 732 23.25 -16.42 21.98
N ALA A 733 22.89 -15.24 21.52
CA ALA A 733 22.47 -14.10 22.35
C ALA A 733 21.01 -13.76 22.09
N LYS A 734 20.34 -13.21 23.10
CA LYS A 734 18.98 -12.73 22.99
C LYS A 734 18.98 -11.32 22.40
N ILE A 735 18.09 -11.09 21.45
CA ILE A 735 17.75 -9.76 20.95
C ILE A 735 16.52 -9.29 21.71
N LEU A 736 16.57 -8.09 22.26
CA LEU A 736 15.48 -7.39 22.93
C LEU A 736 14.89 -6.37 21.95
N CYS A 737 13.59 -6.21 21.97
CA CYS A 737 12.96 -5.05 21.33
C CYS A 737 13.20 -3.82 22.23
N SER A 738 13.84 -2.82 21.67
CA SER A 738 14.14 -1.58 22.39
C SER A 738 13.45 -0.43 21.71
N GLN A 739 12.86 0.46 22.54
CA GLN A 739 12.19 1.67 22.06
C GLN A 739 11.04 1.35 21.08
N ASP A 740 10.36 0.20 21.23
CA ASP A 740 9.32 -0.33 20.33
C ASP A 740 9.78 -0.66 18.90
N MET A 741 10.88 -0.14 18.42
CA MET A 741 11.31 -0.27 17.05
C MET A 741 12.70 -0.90 16.87
N TYR A 742 13.67 -0.57 17.71
CA TYR A 742 15.05 -0.95 17.52
C TYR A 742 15.44 -2.24 18.26
N MET A 743 16.67 -2.67 18.09
CA MET A 743 17.19 -3.87 18.75
C MET A 743 18.20 -3.51 19.85
N ALA A 744 18.16 -4.25 20.96
CA ALA A 744 19.19 -4.21 21.98
C ALA A 744 19.74 -5.61 22.29
N ILE A 745 21.04 -5.68 22.65
CA ILE A 745 21.72 -6.90 23.07
C ILE A 745 22.55 -6.58 24.32
N GLU A 746 22.36 -7.37 25.40
CA GLU A 746 23.21 -7.22 26.58
C GLU A 746 24.59 -7.81 26.33
N LEU A 747 25.65 -7.02 26.54
CA LEU A 747 27.03 -7.38 26.39
C LEU A 747 27.76 -7.27 27.74
N GLY A 748 28.42 -8.34 28.13
CA GLY A 748 29.31 -8.36 29.32
C GLY A 748 30.58 -7.53 29.09
N SER A 749 31.36 -7.34 30.19
CA SER A 749 32.68 -6.72 30.14
C SER A 749 33.66 -7.55 29.30
N GLY A 750 34.63 -6.89 28.69
CA GLY A 750 35.66 -7.49 27.83
C GLY A 750 35.36 -7.39 26.35
N ARG A 751 36.09 -8.17 25.56
CA ARG A 751 35.94 -8.18 24.09
C ARG A 751 34.79 -9.06 23.66
N SER A 752 33.95 -8.55 22.78
CA SER A 752 32.82 -9.23 22.19
C SER A 752 32.81 -9.05 20.69
N HIS A 753 32.70 -10.17 19.95
CA HIS A 753 32.34 -10.15 18.54
C HIS A 753 30.85 -10.43 18.42
N VAL A 754 30.11 -9.48 17.89
CA VAL A 754 28.66 -9.54 17.71
C VAL A 754 28.34 -9.86 16.25
N GLU A 755 27.51 -10.87 16.03
CA GLU A 755 27.02 -11.20 14.68
C GLU A 755 25.51 -11.39 14.72
N LEU A 756 24.79 -10.68 13.86
CA LEU A 756 23.36 -10.82 13.62
C LEU A 756 23.14 -11.42 12.24
N ARG A 757 22.15 -12.32 12.14
CA ARG A 757 21.71 -12.94 10.88
C ARG A 757 20.20 -12.86 10.76
N TYR A 758 19.75 -12.46 9.60
CA TYR A 758 18.34 -12.34 9.29
C TYR A 758 17.82 -13.48 8.42
N MET A 759 16.62 -13.93 8.74
CA MET A 759 15.85 -14.82 7.89
C MET A 759 14.39 -14.40 7.96
N THR A 760 13.77 -14.17 6.81
CA THR A 760 12.35 -13.80 6.72
C THR A 760 11.49 -14.77 7.56
N PRO A 761 10.64 -14.25 8.47
CA PRO A 761 9.77 -15.08 9.30
C PRO A 761 8.90 -16.04 8.46
N TRP A 762 8.71 -17.25 8.94
CA TRP A 762 7.94 -18.34 8.33
C TRP A 762 8.41 -18.81 6.93
N LEU A 763 9.50 -18.28 6.40
CA LEU A 763 10.00 -18.65 5.06
C LEU A 763 10.30 -20.16 4.94
N LYS A 764 10.94 -20.77 5.94
CA LYS A 764 11.26 -22.22 5.90
C LYS A 764 10.00 -23.07 5.81
N ALA A 765 8.99 -22.77 6.62
CA ALA A 765 7.71 -23.47 6.59
C ALA A 765 6.99 -23.25 5.24
N GLY A 766 7.07 -22.02 4.73
CA GLY A 766 6.53 -21.66 3.43
C GLY A 766 7.16 -22.43 2.27
N VAL A 767 8.49 -22.57 2.26
CA VAL A 767 9.21 -23.36 1.24
C VAL A 767 8.82 -24.84 1.31
N GLY A 768 8.72 -25.41 2.51
CA GLY A 768 8.24 -26.80 2.67
C GLY A 768 6.82 -26.98 2.16
N SER A 769 5.93 -26.04 2.46
CA SER A 769 4.56 -26.01 1.92
C SER A 769 4.54 -25.92 0.40
N SER A 770 5.37 -25.02 -0.18
CA SER A 770 5.44 -24.86 -1.64
C SER A 770 5.89 -26.14 -2.33
N ALA A 771 6.92 -26.80 -1.83
CA ALA A 771 7.39 -28.07 -2.39
C ALA A 771 6.27 -29.14 -2.39
N ALA A 772 5.54 -29.28 -1.28
CA ALA A 772 4.42 -30.21 -1.18
C ALA A 772 3.29 -29.83 -2.15
N GLY A 773 2.93 -28.55 -2.21
CA GLY A 773 1.90 -28.03 -3.12
C GLY A 773 2.21 -28.29 -4.58
N VAL A 774 3.46 -28.04 -5.00
CA VAL A 774 3.93 -28.28 -6.38
C VAL A 774 3.82 -29.77 -6.74
N VAL A 775 4.22 -30.68 -5.83
CA VAL A 775 4.07 -32.13 -6.05
C VAL A 775 2.60 -32.52 -6.19
N ILE A 776 1.70 -31.97 -5.37
CA ILE A 776 0.26 -32.22 -5.47
C ILE A 776 -0.28 -31.72 -6.82
N ILE A 777 0.09 -30.50 -7.25
CA ILE A 777 -0.31 -29.95 -8.55
C ILE A 777 0.22 -30.83 -9.70
N TRP A 778 1.47 -31.27 -9.60
CA TRP A 778 2.04 -32.17 -10.60
C TRP A 778 1.25 -33.48 -10.70
N MET A 779 0.87 -34.09 -9.57
CA MET A 779 -0.01 -35.26 -9.55
C MET A 779 -1.39 -34.99 -10.16
N MET A 780 -1.96 -33.79 -10.00
CA MET A 780 -3.23 -33.41 -10.64
C MET A 780 -3.13 -33.33 -12.16
N PHE A 781 -1.97 -33.00 -12.72
CA PHE A 781 -1.75 -32.97 -14.16
C PHE A 781 -1.45 -34.36 -14.73
N PHE A 782 -0.64 -35.15 -14.07
CA PHE A 782 -0.06 -36.37 -14.62
C PHE A 782 -0.52 -37.66 -13.90
N GLY A 783 -0.98 -37.56 -12.66
CA GLY A 783 -1.26 -38.67 -11.73
C GLY A 783 -2.61 -39.38 -11.87
N VAL A 784 -3.44 -39.11 -12.90
CA VAL A 784 -4.68 -39.86 -13.16
C VAL A 784 -4.59 -40.61 -14.47
N PRO A 785 -3.99 -41.79 -14.49
CA PRO A 785 -4.12 -42.70 -15.61
C PRO A 785 -5.45 -43.46 -15.54
N HIS A 786 -6.24 -43.39 -16.57
CA HIS A 786 -7.01 -44.47 -17.18
C HIS A 786 -7.57 -45.63 -16.31
N VAL A 787 -8.33 -45.37 -15.29
CA VAL A 787 -9.09 -46.48 -14.63
C VAL A 787 -10.57 -46.45 -15.01
N ARG A 788 -10.97 -46.09 -16.18
CA ARG A 788 -12.37 -46.26 -16.66
C ARG A 788 -12.52 -46.42 -18.18
N ARG A 789 -11.73 -47.29 -18.82
CA ARG A 789 -12.05 -47.76 -20.20
C ARG A 789 -12.24 -49.27 -20.36
N SER A 790 -12.27 -50.04 -19.29
CA SER A 790 -12.38 -51.51 -19.39
C SER A 790 -13.72 -52.12 -18.93
N ARG A 791 -14.80 -51.36 -18.83
CA ARG A 791 -16.16 -51.92 -18.53
C ARG A 791 -17.21 -51.60 -19.57
N LYS A 792 -16.86 -51.55 -20.85
CA LYS A 792 -17.88 -51.58 -21.91
C LYS A 792 -17.38 -52.42 -23.10
N LYS A 793 -17.03 -53.65 -22.84
CA LYS A 793 -16.99 -54.73 -23.86
C LYS A 793 -17.12 -56.07 -23.13
N LYS A 794 -18.31 -56.38 -22.68
CA LYS A 794 -18.87 -57.71 -22.49
C LYS A 794 -20.32 -57.54 -22.07
N GLY A 795 -21.22 -57.83 -22.96
CA GLY A 795 -22.67 -57.80 -22.82
C GLY A 795 -23.32 -57.24 -24.03
#